data_35d3e0a94e7c987173aac3846c0b8432
#
_entry.id   35d3e0a94e7c987173aac3846c0b8432
#
_cell.length_a   1.000
_cell.length_b   1.000
_cell.length_c   1.000
_cell.angle_alpha   90.00
_cell.angle_beta   90.00
_cell.angle_gamma   90.00
#
_symmetry.space_group_name_H-M   'P 1'
#
loop_
_entity.id
_entity.type
_entity.pdbx_description
1 polymer ?
#
loop_
_entity_poly.entity_id
_entity_poly.type
_entity_poly.pdbx_seq_one_letter_code
_entity_poly.pdbx_strand_id
1 'polypeptide(L)'
;MIPTPSRLQALLWLLVALVLSSAHGATLGSDHTVLANSVRLPDAAGRFDGATRVVRAALTAAEQAEAVNFSVTLRMRNFPELQARVAAGAAVSEAEMEARYRPLPSDFERVSAWLQAQGFSPRLADRTHTTVFVRGAVSGIEAAFGLTFARVAAPDGEYSSAVTAPAVPSELASVILSVNGLQPEFRLRPFRPRVLAAPQAGVVDMDIYVFPSDVTDAYHIPASATGAGQTVAIVGQYAVLASDVASFRSASGLPAMTGTLEAIQVNGPSGVAPSGTPDEESLDVEWFGAIAPAANIRQYLSSDVFDGFARIQNDLPAFPSMRVVSMSYGATEASEGGLANLEPYVQMFASLAASGVTVLAASGDAGSNPSGLGTEGDYSASAPLAVEYPASDPSVTGVGGTTLNLTGNSVLSSEVVWNDIAASKSATGGGVSSLFARPSWQTGGTVLAAESMRCVPDVAALSDANFTNVNVGAAYELATYPNVGVLVFENGSAVPDLGTSLATPVWAGIAVLLNQSRAAGGLGSIGFLNPHLYPLEGTSSLNDITSGNNPNYSAGPGYDLCSGLGSPDVAQLLQTLGAEAVPTVRLINISSRAQVNTGANIMIAGFVIAGPSGSTKSVLVRGIGPALAGFGVAGALAQPVITVYDSTGAAIATDSGWGNAPTTGTSAVAATVRSATAADMSTVGAFSLTAGSLDSAMVLTLPDGSYTLQVVGANSTTGIGLGEVYELATNVPAVLSNISTRCFVGTGAQLAIAGFVVQGSSSQLLVRGVGPALTAFGVAGALAQPSIAIYDSSSALIVSNTGWGNAPAAGTSSVAASYRAATAADMSAVGAFALTAGSADSAVVVTLPAGSYTAQISGVGGTTGTALAEVYQMATP
;
A
#
# COMPACT_ATOMS: atom_id res chain seq x y z
N MET A 1 -19.61 -8.63 -54.69
CA MET A 1 -18.51 -9.36 -55.29
C MET A 1 -17.23 -8.87 -54.63
N ILE A 2 -16.71 -9.65 -53.73
CA ILE A 2 -15.45 -9.36 -52.98
C ILE A 2 -14.31 -9.72 -53.96
N PRO A 3 -13.35 -8.84 -54.22
CA PRO A 3 -12.23 -9.17 -55.11
C PRO A 3 -11.32 -10.20 -54.41
N THR A 4 -11.07 -11.31 -55.07
CA THR A 4 -10.09 -12.31 -54.66
C THR A 4 -8.68 -11.72 -54.71
N PRO A 5 -7.82 -11.93 -53.68
CA PRO A 5 -6.46 -11.42 -53.67
C PRO A 5 -5.66 -12.00 -54.82
N SER A 6 -4.82 -11.18 -55.50
CA SER A 6 -4.00 -11.58 -56.61
C SER A 6 -2.99 -12.66 -56.19
N ARG A 7 -2.65 -13.60 -57.10
CA ARG A 7 -1.65 -14.66 -56.84
C ARG A 7 -0.29 -14.11 -56.36
N LEU A 8 0.01 -12.85 -56.64
CA LEU A 8 1.22 -12.16 -56.16
C LEU A 8 1.14 -11.85 -54.63
N GLN A 9 -0.06 -11.47 -54.13
CA GLN A 9 -0.26 -11.25 -52.72
C GLN A 9 -0.21 -12.55 -51.92
N ALA A 10 -0.77 -13.64 -52.46
CA ALA A 10 -0.69 -14.96 -51.84
C ALA A 10 0.76 -15.49 -51.79
N LEU A 11 1.58 -15.19 -52.82
CA LEU A 11 2.99 -15.57 -52.82
C LEU A 11 3.83 -14.74 -51.85
N LEU A 12 3.49 -13.45 -51.67
CA LEU A 12 4.11 -12.58 -50.66
C LEU A 12 3.80 -13.05 -49.24
N TRP A 13 2.57 -13.47 -49.01
CA TRP A 13 2.13 -14.02 -47.73
C TRP A 13 2.75 -15.39 -47.42
N LEU A 14 2.92 -16.25 -48.43
CA LEU A 14 3.65 -17.53 -48.25
C LEU A 14 5.14 -17.30 -47.97
N LEU A 15 5.74 -16.25 -48.53
CA LEU A 15 7.13 -15.87 -48.21
C LEU A 15 7.25 -15.29 -46.79
N VAL A 16 6.28 -14.50 -46.33
CA VAL A 16 6.25 -13.98 -44.94
C VAL A 16 6.04 -15.12 -43.95
N ALA A 17 5.10 -16.04 -44.22
CA ALA A 17 4.91 -17.21 -43.39
C ALA A 17 6.09 -18.20 -43.40
N LEU A 18 6.80 -18.35 -44.50
CA LEU A 18 8.01 -19.17 -44.59
C LEU A 18 9.21 -18.49 -43.88
N VAL A 19 9.32 -17.17 -43.94
CA VAL A 19 10.38 -16.42 -43.24
C VAL A 19 10.14 -16.41 -41.71
N LEU A 20 8.88 -16.30 -41.25
CA LEU A 20 8.52 -16.44 -39.84
C LEU A 20 8.71 -17.86 -39.31
N SER A 21 8.57 -18.89 -40.17
CA SER A 21 8.83 -20.29 -39.78
C SER A 21 10.30 -20.69 -39.90
N SER A 22 11.14 -19.88 -40.59
CA SER A 22 12.57 -20.10 -40.75
C SER A 22 13.45 -19.04 -40.13
N ALA A 23 12.90 -18.00 -39.50
CA ALA A 23 13.64 -17.08 -38.66
C ALA A 23 13.98 -17.79 -37.33
N HIS A 24 14.89 -18.76 -37.41
CA HIS A 24 15.70 -19.13 -36.24
C HIS A 24 16.59 -17.92 -35.99
N GLY A 25 16.26 -17.15 -34.94
CA GLY A 25 17.20 -16.26 -34.27
C GLY A 25 18.52 -17.02 -34.11
N ALA A 26 19.63 -16.34 -34.03
CA ALA A 26 20.94 -16.95 -33.82
C ALA A 26 20.76 -18.11 -32.84
N THR A 27 21.11 -19.34 -33.23
CA THR A 27 20.92 -20.53 -32.38
C THR A 27 21.78 -20.35 -31.15
N LEU A 28 21.17 -19.76 -30.11
CA LEU A 28 21.74 -19.74 -28.76
C LEU A 28 21.95 -21.20 -28.36
N GLY A 29 23.06 -21.51 -27.71
CA GLY A 29 23.35 -22.85 -27.25
C GLY A 29 22.26 -23.42 -26.32
N SER A 30 22.31 -24.71 -26.04
CA SER A 30 21.36 -25.45 -25.16
C SER A 30 21.34 -24.95 -23.71
N ASP A 31 22.11 -23.94 -23.39
CA ASP A 31 22.28 -23.32 -22.08
C ASP A 31 21.44 -22.02 -21.88
N HIS A 32 20.48 -21.76 -22.78
CA HIS A 32 19.55 -20.62 -22.65
C HIS A 32 18.11 -21.06 -22.41
N THR A 33 17.39 -20.26 -21.65
CA THR A 33 15.96 -20.43 -21.33
C THR A 33 15.15 -19.30 -21.93
N VAL A 34 14.09 -19.64 -22.68
CA VAL A 34 13.17 -18.67 -23.28
C VAL A 34 12.25 -18.06 -22.21
N LEU A 35 12.16 -16.75 -22.19
CA LEU A 35 11.22 -15.99 -21.36
C LEU A 35 9.98 -15.63 -22.18
N ALA A 36 9.08 -16.59 -22.32
CA ALA A 36 7.89 -16.48 -23.17
C ALA A 36 6.98 -15.27 -22.80
N ASN A 37 7.06 -14.83 -21.56
CA ASN A 37 6.20 -13.78 -20.98
C ASN A 37 6.76 -12.36 -21.15
N SER A 38 7.87 -12.19 -21.87
CA SER A 38 8.50 -10.86 -22.01
C SER A 38 7.98 -10.08 -23.22
N VAL A 39 7.32 -10.73 -24.14
CA VAL A 39 6.80 -10.12 -25.37
C VAL A 39 5.49 -10.78 -25.80
N ARG A 40 4.62 -9.99 -26.40
CA ARG A 40 3.45 -10.48 -27.12
C ARG A 40 3.86 -11.03 -28.48
N LEU A 41 3.39 -12.20 -28.86
CA LEU A 41 3.74 -12.82 -30.14
C LEU A 41 2.64 -12.57 -31.18
N PRO A 42 3.02 -12.24 -32.46
CA PRO A 42 2.05 -12.12 -33.53
C PRO A 42 1.48 -13.51 -33.93
N ASP A 43 0.27 -13.51 -34.46
CA ASP A 43 -0.33 -14.71 -35.07
C ASP A 43 0.43 -15.15 -36.36
N ALA A 44 0.05 -16.28 -36.94
CA ALA A 44 0.65 -16.81 -38.16
C ALA A 44 0.50 -15.88 -39.38
N ALA A 45 -0.39 -14.88 -39.33
CA ALA A 45 -0.55 -13.84 -40.36
C ALA A 45 0.23 -12.57 -40.03
N GLY A 46 1.04 -12.57 -38.97
CA GLY A 46 1.84 -11.44 -38.50
C GLY A 46 1.03 -10.36 -37.79
N ARG A 47 -0.13 -10.69 -37.20
CA ARG A 47 -0.99 -9.74 -36.47
C ARG A 47 -0.92 -9.97 -34.97
N PHE A 48 -0.84 -8.88 -34.22
CA PHE A 48 -0.97 -8.92 -32.76
C PHE A 48 -2.44 -8.74 -32.33
N ASP A 49 -3.18 -7.93 -33.10
CA ASP A 49 -4.62 -7.65 -32.98
C ASP A 49 -5.18 -7.13 -34.30
N GLY A 50 -6.37 -6.50 -34.29
CA GLY A 50 -7.03 -5.99 -35.50
C GLY A 50 -6.27 -4.87 -36.22
N ALA A 51 -5.50 -4.06 -35.54
CA ALA A 51 -4.83 -2.86 -36.02
C ALA A 51 -3.29 -3.01 -36.08
N THR A 52 -2.69 -3.69 -35.10
CA THR A 52 -1.24 -3.83 -34.97
C THR A 52 -0.71 -5.08 -35.69
N ARG A 53 0.21 -4.88 -36.61
CA ARG A 53 0.70 -5.98 -37.46
C ARG A 53 2.14 -5.77 -37.95
N VAL A 54 2.81 -6.86 -38.23
CA VAL A 54 4.09 -6.86 -38.94
C VAL A 54 3.91 -6.40 -40.38
N VAL A 55 4.59 -5.35 -40.79
CA VAL A 55 4.55 -4.82 -42.16
C VAL A 55 5.80 -5.17 -42.94
N ARG A 56 6.91 -5.44 -42.23
CA ARG A 56 8.17 -5.89 -42.87
C ARG A 56 8.97 -6.74 -41.86
N ALA A 57 9.28 -7.98 -42.27
CA ALA A 57 9.95 -8.94 -41.39
C ALA A 57 11.44 -8.64 -41.15
N ALA A 58 12.13 -8.01 -42.12
CA ALA A 58 13.54 -7.68 -41.99
C ALA A 58 13.74 -6.18 -41.79
N LEU A 59 14.49 -5.78 -40.77
CA LEU A 59 14.88 -4.40 -40.53
C LEU A 59 15.97 -3.97 -41.52
N THR A 60 16.01 -2.67 -41.85
CA THR A 60 17.12 -2.04 -42.54
C THR A 60 18.34 -1.94 -41.64
N ALA A 61 19.52 -1.73 -42.21
CA ALA A 61 20.76 -1.53 -41.43
C ALA A 61 20.68 -0.30 -40.49
N ALA A 62 19.94 0.73 -40.85
CA ALA A 62 19.71 1.90 -40.01
C ALA A 62 18.83 1.53 -38.80
N GLU A 63 17.75 0.79 -39.00
CA GLU A 63 16.86 0.32 -37.94
C GLU A 63 17.55 -0.70 -37.01
N GLN A 64 18.41 -1.57 -37.54
CA GLN A 64 19.23 -2.47 -36.72
C GLN A 64 20.27 -1.75 -35.85
N ALA A 65 20.73 -0.57 -36.29
CA ALA A 65 21.65 0.27 -35.52
C ALA A 65 20.92 1.22 -34.54
N GLU A 66 19.59 1.28 -34.60
CA GLU A 66 18.78 2.10 -33.69
C GLU A 66 19.00 1.64 -32.24
N ALA A 67 19.17 2.60 -31.36
CA ALA A 67 19.38 2.31 -29.93
C ALA A 67 18.05 2.31 -29.19
N VAL A 68 17.67 1.17 -28.64
CA VAL A 68 16.45 0.93 -27.86
C VAL A 68 16.76 0.98 -26.38
N ASN A 69 15.87 1.66 -25.64
CA ASN A 69 15.82 1.58 -24.18
C ASN A 69 15.01 0.37 -23.77
N PHE A 70 15.59 -0.49 -22.94
CA PHE A 70 14.90 -1.65 -22.41
C PHE A 70 15.35 -1.94 -20.97
N SER A 71 14.68 -2.88 -20.32
CA SER A 71 15.02 -3.25 -18.94
C SER A 71 14.85 -4.75 -18.70
N VAL A 72 15.58 -5.26 -17.72
CA VAL A 72 15.48 -6.64 -17.25
C VAL A 72 15.02 -6.61 -15.80
N THR A 73 13.80 -7.09 -15.55
CA THR A 73 13.21 -7.13 -14.20
C THR A 73 13.54 -8.45 -13.53
N LEU A 74 13.93 -8.39 -12.25
CA LEU A 74 14.23 -9.53 -11.42
C LEU A 74 13.02 -9.94 -10.59
N ARG A 75 12.93 -11.22 -10.24
CA ARG A 75 11.87 -11.76 -9.39
C ARG A 75 12.04 -11.31 -7.95
N MET A 76 11.01 -10.71 -7.38
CA MET A 76 10.95 -10.46 -5.94
C MET A 76 10.84 -11.79 -5.17
N ARG A 77 11.47 -11.84 -4.01
CA ARG A 77 11.41 -12.98 -3.09
C ARG A 77 10.10 -12.93 -2.30
N ASN A 78 9.54 -14.07 -1.93
CA ASN A 78 8.33 -14.20 -1.11
C ASN A 78 7.17 -13.28 -1.58
N PHE A 79 7.06 -13.04 -2.88
CA PHE A 79 6.14 -12.07 -3.45
C PHE A 79 4.67 -12.30 -3.09
N PRO A 80 4.13 -13.56 -3.05
CA PRO A 80 2.75 -13.79 -2.60
C PRO A 80 2.49 -13.35 -1.15
N GLU A 81 3.50 -13.44 -0.27
CA GLU A 81 3.39 -12.93 1.11
C GLU A 81 3.33 -11.40 1.13
N LEU A 82 4.15 -10.73 0.31
CA LEU A 82 4.10 -9.27 0.17
C LEU A 82 2.73 -8.81 -0.32
N GLN A 83 2.18 -9.46 -1.35
CA GLN A 83 0.83 -9.17 -1.86
C GLN A 83 -0.25 -9.35 -0.78
N ALA A 84 -0.17 -10.40 0.03
CA ALA A 84 -1.11 -10.61 1.13
C ALA A 84 -1.01 -9.50 2.19
N ARG A 85 0.18 -8.99 2.50
CA ARG A 85 0.38 -7.87 3.41
C ARG A 85 -0.17 -6.56 2.85
N VAL A 86 0.09 -6.29 1.57
CA VAL A 86 -0.49 -5.13 0.86
C VAL A 86 -2.01 -5.20 0.88
N ALA A 87 -2.57 -6.37 0.57
CA ALA A 87 -4.01 -6.57 0.61
C ALA A 87 -4.64 -6.38 2.01
N ALA A 88 -3.86 -6.56 3.08
CA ALA A 88 -4.26 -6.27 4.45
C ALA A 88 -4.04 -4.79 4.85
N GLY A 89 -3.61 -3.91 3.93
CA GLY A 89 -3.29 -2.50 4.21
C GLY A 89 -2.02 -2.29 5.03
N ALA A 90 -1.17 -3.32 5.17
CA ALA A 90 0.01 -3.26 6.02
C ALA A 90 1.22 -2.73 5.27
N ALA A 91 1.77 -1.60 5.72
CA ALA A 91 3.05 -1.11 5.24
C ALA A 91 4.21 -2.01 5.72
N VAL A 92 5.27 -2.08 4.94
CA VAL A 92 6.48 -2.86 5.21
C VAL A 92 7.65 -1.90 5.31
N SER A 93 8.46 -2.03 6.36
CA SER A 93 9.63 -1.18 6.53
C SER A 93 10.67 -1.44 5.43
N GLU A 94 11.47 -0.42 5.11
CA GLU A 94 12.56 -0.53 4.12
C GLU A 94 13.52 -1.67 4.46
N ALA A 95 13.88 -1.80 5.73
CA ALA A 95 14.77 -2.87 6.20
C ALA A 95 14.14 -4.27 5.98
N GLU A 96 12.84 -4.41 6.18
CA GLU A 96 12.15 -5.68 5.93
C GLU A 96 11.97 -5.93 4.42
N MET A 97 11.69 -4.91 3.62
CA MET A 97 11.66 -5.02 2.15
C MET A 97 12.98 -5.58 1.63
N GLU A 98 14.11 -5.02 2.07
CA GLU A 98 15.46 -5.48 1.69
C GLU A 98 15.72 -6.91 2.17
N ALA A 99 15.44 -7.21 3.43
CA ALA A 99 15.76 -8.51 4.03
C ALA A 99 14.94 -9.65 3.43
N ARG A 100 13.65 -9.43 3.09
CA ARG A 100 12.70 -10.51 2.79
C ARG A 100 12.18 -10.54 1.35
N TYR A 101 11.97 -9.39 0.72
CA TYR A 101 11.16 -9.32 -0.50
C TYR A 101 11.94 -8.90 -1.74
N ARG A 102 12.86 -7.96 -1.64
CA ARG A 102 13.68 -7.53 -2.79
C ARG A 102 14.60 -8.65 -3.30
N PRO A 103 14.96 -8.65 -4.59
CA PRO A 103 15.99 -9.52 -5.12
C PRO A 103 17.30 -9.36 -4.32
N LEU A 104 18.12 -10.40 -4.30
CA LEU A 104 19.42 -10.30 -3.67
C LEU A 104 20.34 -9.34 -4.46
N PRO A 105 21.10 -8.45 -3.82
CA PRO A 105 22.05 -7.59 -4.51
C PRO A 105 23.02 -8.37 -5.42
N SER A 106 23.44 -9.56 -4.99
CA SER A 106 24.29 -10.44 -5.80
C SER A 106 23.64 -10.92 -7.10
N ASP A 107 22.33 -11.12 -7.10
CA ASP A 107 21.61 -11.51 -8.33
C ASP A 107 21.47 -10.33 -9.30
N PHE A 108 21.19 -9.14 -8.75
CA PHE A 108 21.18 -7.90 -9.52
C PHE A 108 22.55 -7.60 -10.16
N GLU A 109 23.64 -7.78 -9.39
CA GLU A 109 25.01 -7.61 -9.90
C GLU A 109 25.34 -8.61 -11.00
N ARG A 110 24.94 -9.89 -10.86
CA ARG A 110 25.14 -10.93 -11.91
C ARG A 110 24.43 -10.58 -13.20
N VAL A 111 23.15 -10.16 -13.13
CA VAL A 111 22.37 -9.76 -14.32
C VAL A 111 22.97 -8.50 -14.94
N SER A 112 23.33 -7.50 -14.13
CA SER A 112 23.96 -6.26 -14.59
C SER A 112 25.30 -6.53 -15.31
N ALA A 113 26.15 -7.38 -14.73
CA ALA A 113 27.44 -7.75 -15.32
C ALA A 113 27.26 -8.50 -16.65
N TRP A 114 26.27 -9.40 -16.71
CA TRP A 114 25.93 -10.09 -17.96
C TRP A 114 25.52 -9.12 -19.06
N LEU A 115 24.59 -8.19 -18.74
CA LEU A 115 24.12 -7.18 -19.71
C LEU A 115 25.27 -6.27 -20.20
N GLN A 116 26.14 -5.85 -19.30
CA GLN A 116 27.33 -5.06 -19.67
C GLN A 116 28.29 -5.86 -20.57
N ALA A 117 28.48 -7.15 -20.31
CA ALA A 117 29.31 -8.03 -21.14
C ALA A 117 28.72 -8.22 -22.56
N GLN A 118 27.38 -8.07 -22.72
CA GLN A 118 26.73 -8.01 -24.04
C GLN A 118 26.89 -6.64 -24.74
N GLY A 119 27.52 -5.66 -24.10
CA GLY A 119 27.78 -4.33 -24.68
C GLY A 119 26.65 -3.33 -24.43
N PHE A 120 25.69 -3.62 -23.54
CA PHE A 120 24.62 -2.68 -23.18
C PHE A 120 25.09 -1.65 -22.16
N SER A 121 24.61 -0.40 -22.32
CA SER A 121 24.96 0.70 -21.44
C SER A 121 23.87 0.90 -20.39
N PRO A 122 24.22 1.01 -19.08
CA PRO A 122 23.25 1.34 -18.03
C PRO A 122 22.72 2.77 -18.24
N ARG A 123 21.42 3.01 -17.90
CA ARG A 123 20.77 4.32 -18.10
C ARG A 123 20.04 4.89 -16.87
N LEU A 124 19.51 4.06 -16.01
CA LEU A 124 18.84 4.44 -14.79
C LEU A 124 19.33 3.53 -13.67
N ALA A 125 19.67 4.12 -12.52
CA ALA A 125 19.99 3.34 -11.33
C ALA A 125 18.72 2.83 -10.67
N ASP A 126 18.75 1.61 -10.13
CA ASP A 126 17.66 1.10 -9.30
C ASP A 126 18.19 0.69 -7.92
N ARG A 127 17.80 1.45 -6.90
CA ARG A 127 18.18 1.20 -5.49
C ARG A 127 17.49 -0.01 -4.90
N THR A 128 16.39 -0.44 -5.51
CA THR A 128 15.60 -1.59 -5.04
C THR A 128 16.12 -2.91 -5.57
N HIS A 129 17.06 -2.88 -6.51
CA HIS A 129 17.62 -4.05 -7.18
C HIS A 129 16.58 -4.91 -7.91
N THR A 130 15.43 -4.33 -8.23
CA THR A 130 14.35 -5.05 -8.93
C THR A 130 14.49 -5.02 -10.44
N THR A 131 15.15 -4.00 -11.01
CA THR A 131 15.20 -3.80 -12.47
C THR A 131 16.54 -3.22 -12.93
N VAL A 132 17.15 -3.86 -13.93
CA VAL A 132 18.35 -3.35 -14.59
C VAL A 132 17.96 -2.62 -15.85
N PHE A 133 18.10 -1.31 -15.87
CA PHE A 133 17.77 -0.42 -16.99
C PHE A 133 18.97 -0.22 -17.90
N VAL A 134 18.83 -0.57 -19.17
CA VAL A 134 19.91 -0.52 -20.16
C VAL A 134 19.47 0.03 -21.50
N ARG A 135 20.45 0.37 -22.33
CA ARG A 135 20.26 0.80 -23.72
C ARG A 135 21.22 0.05 -24.62
N GLY A 136 20.75 -0.38 -25.80
CA GLY A 136 21.56 -1.05 -26.79
C GLY A 136 20.99 -0.96 -28.19
N ALA A 137 21.80 -1.27 -29.21
CA ALA A 137 21.35 -1.36 -30.60
C ALA A 137 20.42 -2.58 -30.76
N VAL A 138 19.43 -2.49 -31.64
CA VAL A 138 18.52 -3.58 -31.99
C VAL A 138 19.30 -4.85 -32.34
N SER A 139 20.33 -4.77 -33.22
CA SER A 139 21.15 -5.91 -33.60
C SER A 139 21.89 -6.55 -32.40
N GLY A 140 22.32 -5.76 -31.41
CA GLY A 140 22.92 -6.25 -30.19
C GLY A 140 21.91 -6.99 -29.30
N ILE A 141 20.67 -6.49 -29.23
CA ILE A 141 19.59 -7.13 -28.50
C ILE A 141 19.21 -8.47 -29.16
N GLU A 142 19.06 -8.49 -30.48
CA GLU A 142 18.82 -9.73 -31.22
C GLU A 142 19.88 -10.80 -30.94
N ALA A 143 21.15 -10.41 -30.96
CA ALA A 143 22.26 -11.30 -30.71
C ALA A 143 22.32 -11.82 -29.27
N ALA A 144 22.10 -10.93 -28.29
CA ALA A 144 22.23 -11.27 -26.86
C ALA A 144 21.08 -12.13 -26.34
N PHE A 145 19.85 -11.90 -26.85
CA PHE A 145 18.64 -12.56 -26.38
C PHE A 145 18.08 -13.60 -27.38
N GLY A 146 18.71 -13.82 -28.52
CA GLY A 146 18.27 -14.77 -29.53
C GLY A 146 16.88 -14.51 -30.10
N LEU A 147 16.44 -13.27 -30.09
CA LEU A 147 15.13 -12.85 -30.57
C LEU A 147 15.21 -12.17 -31.92
N THR A 148 14.08 -11.88 -32.54
CA THR A 148 14.00 -11.19 -33.85
C THR A 148 13.13 -9.95 -33.70
N PHE A 149 13.60 -8.83 -34.26
CA PHE A 149 12.81 -7.61 -34.47
C PHE A 149 12.26 -7.56 -35.90
N ALA A 150 11.09 -6.95 -36.01
CA ALA A 150 10.44 -6.65 -37.29
C ALA A 150 9.91 -5.22 -37.30
N ARG A 151 9.55 -4.70 -38.46
CA ARG A 151 8.82 -3.44 -38.58
C ARG A 151 7.35 -3.71 -38.34
N VAL A 152 6.78 -3.11 -37.32
CA VAL A 152 5.39 -3.26 -36.91
C VAL A 152 4.68 -1.93 -37.08
N ALA A 153 3.53 -1.96 -37.74
CA ALA A 153 2.62 -0.81 -37.82
C ALA A 153 1.55 -0.93 -36.71
N ALA A 154 1.37 0.14 -35.98
CA ALA A 154 0.30 0.36 -35.01
C ALA A 154 -0.51 1.61 -35.39
N PRO A 155 -1.65 1.90 -34.78
CA PRO A 155 -2.47 3.06 -35.11
C PRO A 155 -1.74 4.41 -35.08
N ASP A 156 -0.75 4.57 -34.22
CA ASP A 156 0.01 5.78 -33.98
C ASP A 156 1.35 5.86 -34.71
N GLY A 157 1.76 4.80 -35.39
CA GLY A 157 3.01 4.80 -36.13
C GLY A 157 3.60 3.43 -36.46
N GLU A 158 4.83 3.44 -36.88
CA GLU A 158 5.58 2.23 -37.14
C GLU A 158 6.81 2.12 -36.27
N TYR A 159 7.07 0.92 -35.72
CA TYR A 159 8.11 0.64 -34.74
C TYR A 159 9.01 -0.52 -35.14
N SER A 160 10.29 -0.47 -34.71
CA SER A 160 11.12 -1.65 -34.63
C SER A 160 10.75 -2.42 -33.36
N SER A 161 10.13 -3.58 -33.50
CA SER A 161 9.49 -4.33 -32.40
C SER A 161 9.87 -5.79 -32.40
N ALA A 162 10.06 -6.38 -31.21
CA ALA A 162 10.35 -7.80 -31.05
C ALA A 162 9.14 -8.65 -31.44
N VAL A 163 9.35 -9.66 -32.28
CA VAL A 163 8.31 -10.57 -32.76
C VAL A 163 8.55 -12.03 -32.33
N THR A 164 9.62 -12.27 -31.58
CA THR A 164 9.92 -13.56 -30.94
C THR A 164 10.35 -13.31 -29.49
N ALA A 165 10.14 -14.30 -28.61
CA ALA A 165 10.45 -14.18 -27.20
C ALA A 165 11.96 -14.17 -26.94
N PRO A 166 12.46 -13.35 -26.01
CA PRO A 166 13.86 -13.34 -25.61
C PRO A 166 14.25 -14.61 -24.84
N ALA A 167 15.52 -15.01 -24.97
CA ALA A 167 16.12 -16.06 -24.18
C ALA A 167 17.30 -15.51 -23.38
N VAL A 168 17.48 -16.03 -22.17
CA VAL A 168 18.57 -15.63 -21.26
C VAL A 168 19.38 -16.85 -20.84
N PRO A 169 20.64 -16.71 -20.39
CA PRO A 169 21.39 -17.84 -19.83
C PRO A 169 20.57 -18.57 -18.76
N SER A 170 20.52 -19.90 -18.84
CA SER A 170 19.67 -20.71 -17.95
C SER A 170 20.01 -20.53 -16.48
N GLU A 171 21.26 -20.18 -16.16
CA GLU A 171 21.71 -19.85 -14.81
C GLU A 171 21.14 -18.53 -14.26
N LEU A 172 20.66 -17.63 -15.13
CA LEU A 172 20.00 -16.37 -14.75
C LEU A 172 18.47 -16.46 -14.83
N ALA A 173 17.92 -17.45 -15.55
CA ALA A 173 16.49 -17.55 -15.79
C ALA A 173 15.64 -17.69 -14.51
N SER A 174 16.23 -18.25 -13.44
CA SER A 174 15.51 -18.39 -12.16
C SER A 174 15.33 -17.07 -11.41
N VAL A 175 16.19 -16.09 -11.67
CA VAL A 175 16.18 -14.76 -11.01
C VAL A 175 15.58 -13.67 -11.89
N ILE A 176 15.57 -13.84 -13.21
CA ILE A 176 14.96 -12.89 -14.16
C ILE A 176 13.47 -13.18 -14.27
N LEU A 177 12.66 -12.14 -14.15
CA LEU A 177 11.22 -12.19 -14.35
C LEU A 177 10.88 -11.98 -15.83
N SER A 178 11.37 -10.89 -16.43
CA SER A 178 11.04 -10.48 -17.81
C SER A 178 12.09 -9.52 -18.38
N VAL A 179 12.00 -9.33 -19.71
CA VAL A 179 12.70 -8.29 -20.45
C VAL A 179 11.65 -7.34 -21.04
N ASN A 180 11.68 -6.07 -20.66
CA ASN A 180 10.63 -5.09 -20.98
C ASN A 180 11.14 -3.99 -21.91
N GLY A 181 10.22 -3.29 -22.61
CA GLY A 181 10.55 -2.19 -23.51
C GLY A 181 10.95 -2.63 -24.92
N LEU A 182 10.80 -3.91 -25.27
CA LEU A 182 11.12 -4.44 -26.59
C LEU A 182 10.00 -4.25 -27.63
N GLN A 183 8.82 -3.82 -27.20
CA GLN A 183 7.62 -3.62 -28.01
C GLN A 183 7.01 -2.23 -27.73
N PRO A 184 7.53 -1.17 -28.36
CA PRO A 184 7.12 0.21 -28.07
C PRO A 184 5.65 0.52 -28.38
N GLU A 185 5.02 -0.24 -29.25
CA GLU A 185 3.61 -0.11 -29.64
C GLU A 185 2.63 -0.50 -28.54
N PHE A 186 3.07 -1.26 -27.50
CA PHE A 186 2.27 -1.72 -26.38
C PHE A 186 2.54 -0.95 -25.07
N ARG A 187 2.90 0.32 -25.15
CA ARG A 187 3.07 1.17 -23.97
C ARG A 187 1.75 1.69 -23.47
N LEU A 188 1.65 1.89 -22.16
CA LEU A 188 0.54 2.63 -21.56
C LEU A 188 0.50 4.05 -22.12
N ARG A 189 -0.68 4.57 -22.40
CA ARG A 189 -0.93 5.86 -23.07
C ARG A 189 -1.85 6.74 -22.26
N PRO A 190 -1.77 8.08 -22.42
CA PRO A 190 -2.72 8.97 -21.77
C PRO A 190 -4.14 8.71 -22.29
N PHE A 191 -5.12 8.78 -21.40
CA PHE A 191 -6.52 8.78 -21.79
C PHE A 191 -6.89 10.18 -22.28
N ARG A 192 -7.58 10.28 -23.42
CA ARG A 192 -7.94 11.55 -24.03
C ARG A 192 -9.30 11.45 -24.70
N PRO A 193 -10.36 11.85 -24.01
CA PRO A 193 -11.64 12.01 -24.66
C PRO A 193 -11.58 13.16 -25.67
N ARG A 194 -12.34 13.03 -26.75
CA ARG A 194 -12.48 14.13 -27.72
C ARG A 194 -13.25 15.25 -27.10
N VAL A 195 -12.60 16.36 -26.86
CA VAL A 195 -13.29 17.61 -26.55
C VAL A 195 -14.27 17.94 -27.69
N LEU A 196 -15.54 18.07 -27.37
CA LEU A 196 -16.53 18.55 -28.34
C LEU A 196 -16.11 19.95 -28.79
N ALA A 197 -16.17 20.19 -30.10
CA ALA A 197 -15.66 21.39 -30.74
C ALA A 197 -15.88 22.66 -29.89
N ALA A 198 -14.77 23.39 -29.65
CA ALA A 198 -14.77 24.62 -28.90
C ALA A 198 -15.96 25.52 -29.30
N PRO A 199 -16.58 26.24 -28.35
CA PRO A 199 -17.51 27.29 -28.68
C PRO A 199 -16.90 28.24 -29.70
N GLN A 200 -17.65 28.67 -30.70
CA GLN A 200 -17.16 29.46 -31.85
C GLN A 200 -16.10 30.50 -31.45
N ALA A 201 -14.96 30.45 -32.17
CA ALA A 201 -13.85 31.36 -31.94
C ALA A 201 -14.30 32.80 -31.73
N GLY A 202 -14.09 33.36 -30.54
CA GLY A 202 -14.27 34.77 -30.26
C GLY A 202 -14.93 35.17 -28.94
N VAL A 203 -15.57 34.24 -28.23
CA VAL A 203 -16.12 34.49 -26.88
C VAL A 203 -15.78 33.30 -26.00
N VAL A 204 -14.76 33.40 -25.19
CA VAL A 204 -14.56 32.53 -24.04
C VAL A 204 -15.60 32.99 -23.01
N ASP A 205 -16.79 32.44 -23.06
CA ASP A 205 -17.80 32.65 -22.01
C ASP A 205 -17.37 31.82 -20.80
N MET A 206 -16.61 32.46 -19.91
CA MET A 206 -16.08 31.85 -18.69
C MET A 206 -17.18 31.32 -17.76
N ASP A 207 -18.44 31.66 -18.03
CA ASP A 207 -19.58 31.27 -17.18
C ASP A 207 -20.05 29.81 -17.41
N ILE A 208 -19.45 29.08 -18.36
CA ILE A 208 -19.85 27.70 -18.71
C ILE A 208 -18.81 26.63 -18.40
N TYR A 209 -17.68 26.96 -17.79
CA TYR A 209 -16.71 25.96 -17.34
C TYR A 209 -16.94 25.60 -15.87
N VAL A 210 -16.60 24.35 -15.50
CA VAL A 210 -16.47 23.96 -14.10
C VAL A 210 -15.16 24.53 -13.55
N PHE A 211 -15.28 25.17 -12.41
CA PHE A 211 -14.15 25.72 -11.67
C PHE A 211 -13.82 24.88 -10.43
N PRO A 212 -12.60 24.95 -9.93
CA PRO A 212 -12.23 24.27 -8.68
C PRO A 212 -13.15 24.58 -7.49
N SER A 213 -13.73 25.79 -7.43
CA SER A 213 -14.73 26.13 -6.40
C SER A 213 -15.95 25.22 -6.42
N ASP A 214 -16.43 24.85 -7.62
CA ASP A 214 -17.60 23.99 -7.77
C ASP A 214 -17.32 22.59 -7.20
N VAL A 215 -16.10 22.09 -7.42
CA VAL A 215 -15.64 20.78 -6.91
C VAL A 215 -15.38 20.84 -5.41
N THR A 216 -14.76 21.91 -4.90
CA THR A 216 -14.53 22.06 -3.45
C THR A 216 -15.84 22.14 -2.69
N ASP A 217 -16.86 22.76 -3.25
CA ASP A 217 -18.19 22.84 -2.65
C ASP A 217 -18.95 21.51 -2.78
N ALA A 218 -18.92 20.88 -3.95
CA ALA A 218 -19.62 19.62 -4.21
C ALA A 218 -19.09 18.47 -3.32
N TYR A 219 -17.77 18.43 -3.09
CA TYR A 219 -17.11 17.38 -2.30
C TYR A 219 -16.75 17.81 -0.88
N HIS A 220 -17.27 18.94 -0.41
CA HIS A 220 -17.08 19.47 0.95
C HIS A 220 -15.62 19.53 1.39
N ILE A 221 -14.73 20.05 0.52
CA ILE A 221 -13.30 20.18 0.83
C ILE A 221 -13.07 21.34 1.79
N PRO A 222 -12.58 21.12 3.03
CA PRO A 222 -12.38 22.20 3.97
C PRO A 222 -11.26 23.14 3.52
N ALA A 223 -11.46 24.44 3.57
CA ALA A 223 -10.45 25.45 3.18
C ALA A 223 -9.13 25.36 4.00
N SER A 224 -9.15 24.73 5.17
CA SER A 224 -7.96 24.46 5.99
C SER A 224 -7.13 23.27 5.49
N ALA A 225 -7.70 22.40 4.65
CA ALA A 225 -7.03 21.26 4.06
C ALA A 225 -6.35 21.73 2.76
N THR A 226 -5.04 21.88 2.78
CA THR A 226 -4.27 22.51 1.69
C THR A 226 -3.18 21.61 1.11
N GLY A 227 -2.92 20.45 1.71
CA GLY A 227 -1.82 19.56 1.32
C GLY A 227 -0.44 20.01 1.82
N ALA A 228 -0.36 21.02 2.70
CA ALA A 228 0.90 21.55 3.19
C ALA A 228 1.80 20.46 3.79
N GLY A 229 3.10 20.48 3.41
CA GLY A 229 4.11 19.53 3.86
C GLY A 229 4.06 18.18 3.13
N GLN A 230 3.10 17.94 2.24
CA GLN A 230 2.99 16.75 1.42
C GLN A 230 3.57 16.94 0.03
N THR A 231 3.84 15.84 -0.66
CA THR A 231 4.34 15.82 -2.04
C THR A 231 3.59 14.76 -2.83
N VAL A 232 3.13 15.12 -4.04
CA VAL A 232 2.61 14.17 -5.03
C VAL A 232 3.65 13.89 -6.10
N ALA A 233 3.68 12.67 -6.63
CA ALA A 233 4.32 12.35 -7.88
C ALA A 233 3.26 12.24 -8.99
N ILE A 234 3.48 12.90 -10.11
CA ILE A 234 2.65 12.80 -11.33
C ILE A 234 3.51 12.21 -12.43
N VAL A 235 3.07 11.11 -13.02
CA VAL A 235 3.78 10.47 -14.14
C VAL A 235 3.22 10.98 -15.43
N GLY A 236 4.09 11.47 -16.32
CA GLY A 236 3.72 12.04 -17.61
C GLY A 236 4.84 12.03 -18.63
N GLN A 237 4.61 12.60 -19.80
CA GLN A 237 5.59 12.67 -20.90
C GLN A 237 6.18 14.07 -21.06
N TYR A 238 5.40 15.11 -20.82
CA TYR A 238 5.77 16.50 -21.06
C TYR A 238 5.71 17.35 -19.79
N ALA A 239 6.53 18.40 -19.76
CA ALA A 239 6.52 19.35 -18.65
C ALA A 239 5.40 20.39 -18.84
N VAL A 240 4.67 20.68 -17.78
CA VAL A 240 3.66 21.76 -17.79
C VAL A 240 4.33 23.12 -17.69
N LEU A 241 3.82 24.09 -18.44
CA LEU A 241 4.27 25.47 -18.35
C LEU A 241 3.79 26.12 -17.05
N ALA A 242 4.72 26.66 -16.27
CA ALA A 242 4.37 27.41 -15.05
C ALA A 242 3.47 28.63 -15.33
N SER A 243 3.51 29.18 -16.57
CA SER A 243 2.61 30.24 -17.01
C SER A 243 1.17 29.75 -17.16
N ASP A 244 0.96 28.53 -17.59
CA ASP A 244 -0.37 27.95 -17.77
C ASP A 244 -1.00 27.67 -16.41
N VAL A 245 -0.25 27.07 -15.49
CA VAL A 245 -0.67 26.92 -14.08
C VAL A 245 -1.04 28.27 -13.46
N ALA A 246 -0.26 29.34 -13.72
CA ALA A 246 -0.56 30.67 -13.21
C ALA A 246 -1.82 31.26 -13.85
N SER A 247 -2.05 31.03 -15.15
CA SER A 247 -3.23 31.47 -15.89
C SER A 247 -4.48 30.74 -15.42
N PHE A 248 -4.41 29.42 -15.29
CA PHE A 248 -5.48 28.59 -14.72
C PHE A 248 -5.90 29.11 -13.32
N ARG A 249 -4.93 29.31 -12.43
CA ARG A 249 -5.22 29.78 -11.07
C ARG A 249 -5.84 31.16 -11.05
N SER A 250 -5.34 32.07 -11.91
CA SER A 250 -5.89 33.43 -12.06
C SER A 250 -7.33 33.39 -12.57
N ALA A 251 -7.59 32.61 -13.61
CA ALA A 251 -8.92 32.43 -14.18
C ALA A 251 -9.90 31.79 -13.19
N SER A 252 -9.41 30.84 -12.39
CA SER A 252 -10.19 30.11 -11.36
C SER A 252 -10.33 30.89 -10.05
N GLY A 253 -9.81 32.10 -9.95
CA GLY A 253 -9.86 32.87 -8.71
C GLY A 253 -9.04 32.30 -7.54
N LEU A 254 -8.11 31.38 -7.83
CA LEU A 254 -7.29 30.70 -6.83
C LEU A 254 -6.06 31.56 -6.48
N PRO A 255 -5.59 31.56 -5.21
CA PRO A 255 -4.32 32.18 -4.86
C PRO A 255 -3.16 31.47 -5.57
N ALA A 256 -2.01 32.16 -5.71
CA ALA A 256 -0.81 31.51 -6.23
C ALA A 256 -0.49 30.22 -5.44
N MET A 257 -0.01 29.19 -6.15
CA MET A 257 0.41 27.94 -5.52
C MET A 257 1.54 28.22 -4.53
N THR A 258 1.46 27.65 -3.33
CA THR A 258 2.50 27.79 -2.30
C THR A 258 3.45 26.62 -2.24
N GLY A 259 3.06 25.46 -2.81
CA GLY A 259 3.93 24.32 -3.06
C GLY A 259 4.83 24.53 -4.28
N THR A 260 5.80 23.65 -4.45
CA THR A 260 6.72 23.66 -5.60
C THR A 260 6.20 22.81 -6.74
N LEU A 261 6.49 23.21 -7.99
CA LEU A 261 6.34 22.38 -9.18
C LEU A 261 7.73 22.08 -9.74
N GLU A 262 8.12 20.80 -9.78
CA GLU A 262 9.42 20.37 -10.27
C GLU A 262 9.24 19.29 -11.35
N ALA A 263 9.83 19.52 -12.53
CA ALA A 263 9.87 18.53 -13.62
C ALA A 263 11.16 17.71 -13.57
N ILE A 264 11.05 16.38 -13.46
CA ILE A 264 12.14 15.44 -13.38
C ILE A 264 12.22 14.67 -14.69
N GLN A 265 13.21 14.94 -15.52
CA GLN A 265 13.42 14.19 -16.74
C GLN A 265 13.96 12.80 -16.41
N VAL A 266 13.19 11.77 -16.77
CA VAL A 266 13.58 10.36 -16.62
C VAL A 266 14.10 9.82 -17.94
N ASN A 267 13.27 9.86 -18.99
CA ASN A 267 13.64 9.54 -20.37
C ASN A 267 12.62 10.18 -21.35
N GLY A 268 12.83 10.01 -22.66
CA GLY A 268 11.91 10.53 -23.69
C GLY A 268 12.14 11.99 -24.05
N PRO A 269 11.15 12.65 -24.66
CA PRO A 269 11.26 14.04 -25.06
C PRO A 269 11.45 14.95 -23.83
N SER A 270 12.18 16.02 -24.00
CA SER A 270 12.39 17.04 -22.97
C SER A 270 11.61 18.31 -23.29
N GLY A 271 11.05 18.90 -22.26
CA GLY A 271 10.30 20.16 -22.39
C GLY A 271 8.79 19.96 -22.44
N VAL A 272 8.10 21.01 -22.93
CA VAL A 272 6.64 21.03 -23.04
C VAL A 272 6.15 20.28 -24.27
N ALA A 273 4.87 19.91 -24.27
CA ALA A 273 4.22 19.29 -25.40
C ALA A 273 4.33 20.18 -26.67
N PRO A 274 4.59 19.63 -27.86
CA PRO A 274 4.56 20.38 -29.09
C PRO A 274 3.19 21.02 -29.32
N SER A 275 3.16 22.23 -29.89
CA SER A 275 1.90 22.92 -30.19
C SER A 275 0.96 22.05 -31.04
N GLY A 276 -0.28 21.89 -30.57
CA GLY A 276 -1.29 21.02 -31.19
C GLY A 276 -1.20 19.54 -30.76
N THR A 277 -0.25 19.20 -29.88
CA THR A 277 -0.31 17.95 -29.12
C THR A 277 -1.12 18.23 -27.87
N PRO A 278 -2.21 17.50 -27.61
CA PRO A 278 -2.92 17.61 -26.32
C PRO A 278 -1.98 17.29 -25.15
N ASP A 279 -2.14 18.00 -24.06
CA ASP A 279 -1.25 17.96 -22.89
C ASP A 279 -2.01 17.43 -21.68
N GLU A 280 -2.02 16.11 -21.50
CA GLU A 280 -2.61 15.41 -20.34
C GLU A 280 -2.05 15.95 -19.02
N GLU A 281 -0.79 16.30 -19.02
CA GLU A 281 -0.08 16.73 -17.82
C GLU A 281 -0.57 18.08 -17.29
N SER A 282 -1.06 18.97 -18.15
CA SER A 282 -1.66 20.24 -17.72
C SER A 282 -2.89 20.01 -16.89
N LEU A 283 -3.80 19.13 -17.33
CA LEU A 283 -4.98 18.73 -16.56
C LEU A 283 -4.57 18.18 -15.19
N ASP A 284 -3.66 17.20 -15.16
CA ASP A 284 -3.22 16.54 -13.92
C ASP A 284 -2.63 17.53 -12.90
N VAL A 285 -1.73 18.42 -13.35
CA VAL A 285 -1.03 19.38 -12.47
C VAL A 285 -1.96 20.48 -11.97
N GLU A 286 -2.78 21.05 -12.86
CA GLU A 286 -3.65 22.18 -12.54
C GLU A 286 -4.74 21.77 -11.56
N TRP A 287 -5.40 20.66 -11.81
CA TRP A 287 -6.49 20.18 -10.98
C TRP A 287 -6.01 19.56 -9.66
N PHE A 288 -4.91 18.82 -9.67
CA PHE A 288 -4.28 18.44 -8.40
C PHE A 288 -3.93 19.67 -7.55
N GLY A 289 -3.25 20.67 -8.18
CA GLY A 289 -2.84 21.90 -7.51
C GLY A 289 -4.01 22.78 -7.05
N ALA A 290 -5.20 22.61 -7.64
CA ALA A 290 -6.42 23.25 -7.17
C ALA A 290 -6.95 22.62 -5.87
N ILE A 291 -6.94 21.28 -5.80
CA ILE A 291 -7.43 20.54 -4.63
C ILE A 291 -6.44 20.60 -3.46
N ALA A 292 -5.13 20.55 -3.73
CA ALA A 292 -4.09 20.57 -2.71
C ALA A 292 -3.07 21.70 -2.92
N PRO A 293 -3.48 22.98 -2.75
CA PRO A 293 -2.73 24.15 -3.24
C PRO A 293 -1.40 24.42 -2.54
N ALA A 294 -1.12 23.79 -1.41
CA ALA A 294 0.15 23.92 -0.69
C ALA A 294 1.02 22.64 -0.74
N ALA A 295 0.61 21.62 -1.50
CA ALA A 295 1.41 20.45 -1.72
C ALA A 295 2.50 20.71 -2.78
N ASN A 296 3.61 19.99 -2.67
CA ASN A 296 4.63 19.98 -3.72
C ASN A 296 4.24 18.99 -4.82
N ILE A 297 4.52 19.35 -6.07
CA ILE A 297 4.29 18.52 -7.25
C ILE A 297 5.63 18.16 -7.86
N ARG A 298 5.88 16.85 -8.04
CA ARG A 298 7.02 16.32 -8.76
C ARG A 298 6.52 15.57 -9.99
N GLN A 299 6.70 16.18 -11.18
CA GLN A 299 6.39 15.53 -12.46
C GLN A 299 7.53 14.63 -12.88
N TYR A 300 7.26 13.37 -13.15
CA TYR A 300 8.23 12.40 -13.65
C TYR A 300 8.00 12.18 -15.15
N LEU A 301 8.84 12.82 -15.96
CA LEU A 301 8.69 12.88 -17.41
C LEU A 301 9.36 11.69 -18.07
N SER A 302 8.56 10.82 -18.65
CA SER A 302 9.02 9.56 -19.25
C SER A 302 8.18 9.16 -20.47
N SER A 303 8.81 8.73 -21.54
CA SER A 303 8.13 8.10 -22.67
C SER A 303 7.65 6.68 -22.38
N ASP A 304 8.05 6.11 -21.25
CA ASP A 304 7.63 4.83 -20.72
C ASP A 304 7.34 5.00 -19.23
N VAL A 305 6.08 4.87 -18.84
CA VAL A 305 5.63 5.11 -17.46
C VAL A 305 6.30 4.18 -16.45
N PHE A 306 6.73 2.97 -16.87
CA PHE A 306 7.48 2.05 -16.01
C PHE A 306 8.80 2.67 -15.50
N ASP A 307 9.53 3.35 -16.38
CA ASP A 307 10.74 4.09 -16.00
C ASP A 307 10.42 5.23 -15.01
N GLY A 308 9.28 5.91 -15.21
CA GLY A 308 8.78 6.93 -14.29
C GLY A 308 8.56 6.38 -12.89
N PHE A 309 7.86 5.26 -12.75
CA PHE A 309 7.62 4.60 -11.47
C PHE A 309 8.91 4.11 -10.81
N ALA A 310 9.84 3.56 -11.57
CA ALA A 310 11.14 3.15 -11.04
C ALA A 310 11.93 4.34 -10.48
N ARG A 311 11.86 5.50 -11.14
CA ARG A 311 12.47 6.74 -10.65
C ARG A 311 11.75 7.24 -9.39
N ILE A 312 10.44 7.21 -9.32
CA ILE A 312 9.66 7.54 -8.11
C ILE A 312 10.12 6.67 -6.94
N GLN A 313 10.20 5.35 -7.12
CA GLN A 313 10.62 4.42 -6.09
C GLN A 313 12.04 4.72 -5.57
N ASN A 314 12.96 5.11 -6.46
CA ASN A 314 14.30 5.54 -6.09
C ASN A 314 14.33 6.83 -5.27
N ASP A 315 13.40 7.74 -5.52
CA ASP A 315 13.35 9.06 -4.89
C ASP A 315 12.63 9.03 -3.52
N LEU A 316 11.82 7.99 -3.20
CA LEU A 316 11.06 7.90 -1.94
C LEU A 316 11.90 8.14 -0.67
N PRO A 317 13.14 7.61 -0.51
CA PRO A 317 13.93 7.86 0.69
C PRO A 317 14.36 9.33 0.85
N ALA A 318 14.55 10.04 -0.27
CA ALA A 318 14.91 11.47 -0.27
C ALA A 318 13.70 12.38 -0.07
N PHE A 319 12.50 11.89 -0.41
CA PHE A 319 11.23 12.63 -0.33
C PHE A 319 10.20 11.84 0.49
N PRO A 320 10.38 11.73 1.81
CA PRO A 320 9.51 10.91 2.67
C PRO A 320 8.06 11.36 2.72
N SER A 321 7.76 12.62 2.36
CA SER A 321 6.39 13.13 2.20
C SER A 321 5.74 12.78 0.86
N MET A 322 6.47 12.18 -0.09
CA MET A 322 5.95 11.74 -1.39
C MET A 322 5.33 10.36 -1.24
N ARG A 323 4.02 10.31 -0.92
CA ARG A 323 3.28 9.08 -0.64
C ARG A 323 2.03 8.91 -1.49
N VAL A 324 1.88 9.75 -2.51
CA VAL A 324 0.78 9.67 -3.48
C VAL A 324 1.36 9.77 -4.88
N VAL A 325 0.90 8.91 -5.77
CA VAL A 325 1.22 8.93 -7.21
C VAL A 325 -0.08 9.01 -7.99
N SER A 326 -0.20 9.98 -8.89
CA SER A 326 -1.30 10.15 -9.85
C SER A 326 -0.86 9.71 -11.23
N MET A 327 -1.72 8.95 -11.93
CA MET A 327 -1.46 8.51 -13.29
C MET A 327 -2.73 8.46 -14.12
N SER A 328 -2.76 9.22 -15.21
CA SER A 328 -3.86 9.28 -16.19
C SER A 328 -3.52 8.53 -17.49
N TYR A 329 -2.83 7.38 -17.35
CA TYR A 329 -2.37 6.53 -18.44
C TYR A 329 -2.87 5.11 -18.26
N GLY A 330 -3.22 4.45 -19.36
CA GLY A 330 -3.64 3.07 -19.32
C GLY A 330 -3.70 2.39 -20.68
N ALA A 331 -4.15 1.15 -20.66
CA ALA A 331 -4.47 0.34 -21.81
C ALA A 331 -5.38 -0.82 -21.37
N THR A 332 -6.16 -1.40 -22.28
CA THR A 332 -7.00 -2.54 -21.91
C THR A 332 -6.15 -3.74 -21.49
N GLU A 333 -6.61 -4.53 -20.52
CA GLU A 333 -5.92 -5.78 -20.12
C GLU A 333 -5.64 -6.71 -21.31
N ALA A 334 -6.53 -6.72 -22.30
CA ALA A 334 -6.36 -7.53 -23.51
C ALA A 334 -5.23 -7.01 -24.39
N SER A 335 -5.04 -5.69 -24.45
CA SER A 335 -3.96 -5.08 -25.26
C SER A 335 -2.59 -5.33 -24.66
N GLU A 336 -2.49 -5.58 -23.35
CA GLU A 336 -1.24 -5.87 -22.65
C GLU A 336 -0.77 -7.33 -22.82
N GLY A 337 -1.56 -8.18 -23.48
CA GLY A 337 -1.15 -9.57 -23.80
C GLY A 337 -1.24 -10.54 -22.62
N GLY A 338 -1.87 -10.16 -21.53
CA GLY A 338 -2.13 -11.03 -20.37
C GLY A 338 -1.22 -10.80 -19.17
N LEU A 339 -1.56 -11.44 -18.06
CA LEU A 339 -0.94 -11.24 -16.74
C LEU A 339 0.60 -11.36 -16.76
N ALA A 340 1.12 -12.28 -17.54
CA ALA A 340 2.56 -12.54 -17.58
C ALA A 340 3.37 -11.34 -18.08
N ASN A 341 2.84 -10.57 -19.01
CA ASN A 341 3.49 -9.34 -19.51
C ASN A 341 3.39 -8.19 -18.50
N LEU A 342 2.36 -8.23 -17.63
CA LEU A 342 2.12 -7.23 -16.59
C LEU A 342 2.87 -7.50 -15.28
N GLU A 343 3.43 -8.71 -15.08
CA GLU A 343 4.14 -9.08 -13.83
C GLU A 343 5.16 -8.04 -13.33
N PRO A 344 5.95 -7.36 -14.19
CA PRO A 344 6.87 -6.32 -13.74
C PRO A 344 6.17 -5.12 -13.08
N TYR A 345 5.07 -4.67 -13.67
CA TYR A 345 4.24 -3.61 -13.12
C TYR A 345 3.57 -4.05 -11.82
N VAL A 346 3.03 -5.27 -11.78
CA VAL A 346 2.42 -5.85 -10.56
C VAL A 346 3.42 -5.88 -9.40
N GLN A 347 4.69 -6.26 -9.65
CA GLN A 347 5.74 -6.18 -8.63
C GLN A 347 6.05 -4.74 -8.22
N MET A 348 6.08 -3.81 -9.17
CA MET A 348 6.33 -2.39 -8.92
C MET A 348 5.23 -1.79 -8.04
N PHE A 349 3.97 -1.95 -8.41
CA PHE A 349 2.84 -1.39 -7.65
C PHE A 349 2.70 -2.03 -6.27
N ALA A 350 2.89 -3.34 -6.14
CA ALA A 350 2.92 -3.99 -4.84
C ALA A 350 4.07 -3.48 -3.95
N SER A 351 5.24 -3.19 -4.53
CA SER A 351 6.38 -2.63 -3.81
C SER A 351 6.13 -1.19 -3.36
N LEU A 352 5.49 -0.35 -4.18
CA LEU A 352 5.07 1.00 -3.83
C LEU A 352 4.02 0.98 -2.72
N ALA A 353 2.97 0.17 -2.85
CA ALA A 353 1.92 0.02 -1.85
C ALA A 353 2.49 -0.47 -0.51
N ALA A 354 3.37 -1.49 -0.52
CA ALA A 354 4.08 -1.97 0.66
C ALA A 354 4.94 -0.89 1.32
N SER A 355 5.49 0.04 0.52
CA SER A 355 6.27 1.19 1.01
C SER A 355 5.39 2.34 1.53
N GLY A 356 4.08 2.14 1.65
CA GLY A 356 3.12 3.14 2.14
C GLY A 356 2.81 4.24 1.13
N VAL A 357 2.81 3.91 -0.17
CA VAL A 357 2.45 4.81 -1.26
C VAL A 357 1.07 4.46 -1.81
N THR A 358 0.20 5.45 -1.96
CA THR A 358 -1.05 5.35 -2.71
C THR A 358 -0.76 5.58 -4.19
N VAL A 359 -1.09 4.64 -5.06
CA VAL A 359 -1.08 4.84 -6.52
C VAL A 359 -2.53 4.92 -6.99
N LEU A 360 -2.88 6.01 -7.69
CA LEU A 360 -4.18 6.21 -8.30
C LEU A 360 -4.04 6.17 -9.82
N ALA A 361 -4.94 5.47 -10.48
CA ALA A 361 -4.98 5.37 -11.92
C ALA A 361 -6.39 5.56 -12.47
N ALA A 362 -6.51 6.32 -13.55
CA ALA A 362 -7.76 6.52 -14.28
C ALA A 362 -8.30 5.17 -14.81
N SER A 363 -9.61 4.96 -14.70
CA SER A 363 -10.25 3.70 -15.13
C SER A 363 -10.54 3.62 -16.62
N GLY A 364 -10.27 4.72 -17.35
CA GLY A 364 -10.44 4.82 -18.79
C GLY A 364 -11.70 5.56 -19.22
N ASP A 365 -11.73 6.01 -20.48
CA ASP A 365 -12.74 6.91 -21.01
C ASP A 365 -13.62 6.28 -22.12
N ALA A 366 -13.42 5.00 -22.40
CA ALA A 366 -14.14 4.28 -23.44
C ALA A 366 -15.29 3.41 -22.91
N GLY A 367 -15.78 3.69 -21.72
CA GLY A 367 -16.83 2.90 -21.06
C GLY A 367 -16.40 1.47 -20.82
N SER A 368 -17.38 0.57 -20.80
CA SER A 368 -17.14 -0.87 -20.59
C SER A 368 -16.66 -1.63 -21.83
N ASN A 369 -16.61 -0.99 -23.01
CA ASN A 369 -16.24 -1.59 -24.29
C ASN A 369 -15.22 -0.74 -25.06
N PRO A 370 -13.98 -0.63 -24.58
CA PRO A 370 -12.94 0.10 -25.31
C PRO A 370 -12.63 -0.58 -26.65
N SER A 371 -12.51 0.22 -27.73
CA SER A 371 -12.41 -0.29 -29.11
C SER A 371 -11.06 -0.82 -29.53
N GLY A 372 -10.08 -0.92 -28.62
CA GLY A 372 -8.78 -1.49 -28.93
C GLY A 372 -7.60 -0.74 -28.28
N LEU A 373 -6.41 -1.03 -28.74
CA LEU A 373 -5.13 -0.57 -28.25
C LEU A 373 -5.06 0.95 -28.14
N GLY A 374 -5.21 1.48 -26.93
CA GLY A 374 -4.66 2.77 -26.48
C GLY A 374 -4.85 3.99 -27.39
N THR A 375 -5.74 3.95 -28.34
CA THR A 375 -6.13 5.12 -29.10
C THR A 375 -7.43 5.65 -28.58
N GLU A 376 -7.28 6.73 -27.80
CA GLU A 376 -8.29 7.77 -27.69
C GLU A 376 -9.72 7.23 -27.54
N GLY A 377 -10.14 6.95 -26.29
CA GLY A 377 -11.51 7.09 -25.82
C GLY A 377 -12.70 6.63 -26.68
N ASP A 378 -12.49 5.80 -27.66
CA ASP A 378 -13.59 5.40 -28.54
C ASP A 378 -14.30 4.16 -27.98
N TYR A 379 -15.45 4.37 -27.40
CA TYR A 379 -16.41 3.30 -27.14
C TYR A 379 -16.83 2.62 -28.44
N SER A 380 -16.89 1.30 -28.44
CA SER A 380 -17.46 0.51 -29.55
C SER A 380 -18.37 -0.59 -29.03
N ALA A 381 -19.66 -0.51 -29.30
CA ALA A 381 -20.64 -1.55 -28.93
C ALA A 381 -20.31 -2.96 -29.45
N SER A 382 -19.41 -3.09 -30.43
CA SER A 382 -18.95 -4.38 -30.97
C SER A 382 -17.66 -4.87 -30.35
N ALA A 383 -16.97 -4.05 -29.52
CA ALA A 383 -15.79 -4.47 -28.78
C ALA A 383 -16.17 -5.38 -27.59
N PRO A 384 -15.32 -6.30 -27.19
CA PRO A 384 -15.56 -7.09 -25.98
C PRO A 384 -15.58 -6.20 -24.74
N LEU A 385 -16.24 -6.67 -23.68
CA LEU A 385 -16.13 -6.06 -22.34
C LEU A 385 -14.69 -6.16 -21.87
N ALA A 386 -14.14 -5.06 -21.40
CA ALA A 386 -12.78 -5.00 -20.86
C ALA A 386 -12.65 -3.87 -19.83
N VAL A 387 -11.68 -4.02 -18.95
CA VAL A 387 -11.23 -2.98 -18.02
C VAL A 387 -9.83 -2.53 -18.41
N GLU A 388 -9.49 -1.33 -17.99
CA GLU A 388 -8.16 -0.75 -18.24
C GLU A 388 -7.17 -1.13 -17.13
N TYR A 389 -5.93 -1.38 -17.54
CA TYR A 389 -4.77 -1.49 -16.67
C TYR A 389 -4.01 -0.13 -16.69
N PRO A 390 -3.49 0.38 -15.57
CA PRO A 390 -3.32 -0.28 -14.28
C PRO A 390 -4.45 -0.07 -13.26
N ALA A 391 -5.58 0.54 -13.61
CA ALA A 391 -6.71 0.67 -12.68
C ALA A 391 -7.21 -0.69 -12.14
N SER A 392 -7.03 -1.76 -12.91
CA SER A 392 -7.38 -3.13 -12.51
C SER A 392 -6.32 -3.83 -11.63
N ASP A 393 -5.11 -3.25 -11.44
CA ASP A 393 -4.08 -3.87 -10.59
C ASP A 393 -4.55 -3.94 -9.12
N PRO A 394 -4.37 -5.09 -8.44
CA PRO A 394 -4.77 -5.25 -7.03
C PRO A 394 -4.08 -4.33 -6.03
N SER A 395 -3.01 -3.63 -6.41
CA SER A 395 -2.25 -2.69 -5.58
C SER A 395 -2.44 -1.22 -5.98
N VAL A 396 -3.39 -0.94 -6.88
CA VAL A 396 -3.72 0.39 -7.41
C VAL A 396 -5.16 0.75 -7.05
N THR A 397 -5.43 2.03 -6.82
CA THR A 397 -6.78 2.57 -6.69
C THR A 397 -7.27 3.04 -8.05
N GLY A 398 -8.24 2.32 -8.62
CA GLY A 398 -8.88 2.68 -9.90
C GLY A 398 -9.92 3.77 -9.71
N VAL A 399 -9.82 4.86 -10.47
CA VAL A 399 -10.67 6.04 -10.35
C VAL A 399 -11.57 6.19 -11.57
N GLY A 400 -12.86 6.09 -11.36
CA GLY A 400 -13.90 6.29 -12.36
C GLY A 400 -14.41 7.72 -12.43
N GLY A 401 -15.34 7.95 -13.36
CA GLY A 401 -15.86 9.27 -13.69
C GLY A 401 -17.33 9.46 -13.41
N THR A 402 -17.68 10.64 -12.91
CA THR A 402 -19.07 11.09 -12.73
C THR A 402 -19.32 12.38 -13.49
N THR A 403 -20.59 12.68 -13.73
CA THR A 403 -21.07 13.96 -14.25
C THR A 403 -21.77 14.73 -13.14
N LEU A 404 -21.27 15.93 -12.81
CA LEU A 404 -21.96 16.83 -11.90
C LEU A 404 -23.05 17.60 -12.65
N ASN A 405 -24.26 17.52 -12.16
CA ASN A 405 -25.35 18.37 -12.64
C ASN A 405 -25.44 19.62 -11.76
N LEU A 406 -25.00 20.74 -12.28
CA LEU A 406 -24.94 22.03 -11.60
C LEU A 406 -26.10 22.93 -12.06
N THR A 407 -26.65 23.71 -11.14
CA THR A 407 -27.63 24.76 -11.46
C THR A 407 -26.97 26.14 -11.45
N GLY A 408 -27.61 27.13 -12.03
CA GLY A 408 -27.13 28.51 -11.98
C GLY A 408 -26.67 28.92 -10.57
N ASN A 409 -25.48 29.49 -10.44
CA ASN A 409 -24.66 29.72 -9.24
C ASN A 409 -23.90 28.49 -8.72
N SER A 410 -23.62 27.52 -9.60
CA SER A 410 -22.76 26.36 -9.30
C SER A 410 -23.23 25.47 -8.13
N VAL A 411 -24.55 25.37 -7.94
CA VAL A 411 -25.12 24.51 -6.88
C VAL A 411 -25.29 23.12 -7.43
N LEU A 412 -24.67 22.14 -6.79
CA LEU A 412 -24.84 20.71 -7.11
C LEU A 412 -26.33 20.32 -6.93
N SER A 413 -26.95 19.84 -7.99
CA SER A 413 -28.33 19.32 -7.97
C SER A 413 -28.37 17.81 -7.94
N SER A 414 -27.45 17.13 -8.63
CA SER A 414 -27.24 15.69 -8.61
C SER A 414 -25.89 15.33 -9.19
N GLU A 415 -25.44 14.11 -8.90
CA GLU A 415 -24.26 13.50 -9.48
C GLU A 415 -24.67 12.14 -10.06
N VAL A 416 -24.22 11.85 -11.28
CA VAL A 416 -24.56 10.63 -12.01
C VAL A 416 -23.30 10.03 -12.65
N VAL A 417 -23.35 8.77 -13.06
CA VAL A 417 -22.24 8.16 -13.82
C VAL A 417 -21.98 8.94 -15.10
N TRP A 418 -20.71 9.21 -15.40
CA TRP A 418 -20.33 9.86 -16.65
C TRP A 418 -20.54 8.97 -17.86
N ASN A 419 -21.37 9.44 -18.82
CA ASN A 419 -21.68 8.75 -20.08
C ASN A 419 -22.05 9.72 -21.18
N ASP A 420 -21.10 10.04 -22.05
CA ASP A 420 -21.24 10.93 -23.20
C ASP A 420 -21.11 10.20 -24.54
N ILE A 421 -21.37 8.89 -24.57
CA ILE A 421 -21.19 8.05 -25.76
C ILE A 421 -21.95 8.61 -26.97
N ALA A 422 -23.12 9.20 -26.75
CA ALA A 422 -23.92 9.77 -27.83
C ALA A 422 -23.26 11.01 -28.46
N ALA A 423 -22.49 11.76 -27.67
CA ALA A 423 -21.90 13.02 -28.09
C ALA A 423 -20.43 12.85 -28.50
N SER A 424 -19.61 12.21 -27.65
CA SER A 424 -18.15 12.10 -27.78
C SER A 424 -17.66 10.65 -27.95
N LYS A 425 -18.52 9.65 -27.77
CA LYS A 425 -18.18 8.22 -27.65
C LYS A 425 -17.34 7.88 -26.43
N SER A 426 -17.42 8.71 -25.41
CA SER A 426 -16.68 8.56 -24.16
C SER A 426 -17.62 8.28 -23.00
N ALA A 427 -17.16 7.50 -22.03
CA ALA A 427 -17.82 7.22 -20.76
C ALA A 427 -16.80 6.67 -19.77
N THR A 428 -17.12 6.70 -18.47
CA THR A 428 -16.27 6.10 -17.46
C THR A 428 -15.99 4.63 -17.71
N GLY A 429 -14.72 4.24 -17.68
CA GLY A 429 -14.29 2.84 -17.72
C GLY A 429 -14.72 2.10 -16.46
N GLY A 430 -15.04 0.82 -16.61
CA GLY A 430 -15.39 -0.03 -15.50
C GLY A 430 -15.93 -1.38 -15.94
N GLY A 431 -15.93 -2.33 -15.02
CA GLY A 431 -16.29 -3.72 -15.27
C GLY A 431 -15.52 -4.70 -14.40
N VAL A 432 -15.32 -5.90 -14.91
CA VAL A 432 -14.68 -7.01 -14.20
C VAL A 432 -13.39 -7.41 -14.93
N SER A 433 -12.29 -7.48 -14.20
CA SER A 433 -10.99 -7.90 -14.72
C SER A 433 -11.05 -9.32 -15.27
N SER A 434 -10.35 -9.52 -16.37
CA SER A 434 -10.12 -10.86 -16.95
C SER A 434 -8.86 -11.54 -16.41
N LEU A 435 -7.98 -10.79 -15.71
CA LEU A 435 -6.64 -11.22 -15.32
C LEU A 435 -6.48 -11.39 -13.80
N PHE A 436 -7.06 -10.51 -13.01
CA PHE A 436 -6.81 -10.45 -11.57
C PHE A 436 -7.97 -11.04 -10.76
N ALA A 437 -7.64 -11.94 -9.86
CA ALA A 437 -8.61 -12.40 -8.86
C ALA A 437 -9.01 -11.25 -7.93
N ARG A 438 -10.24 -11.28 -7.42
CA ARG A 438 -10.75 -10.28 -6.48
C ARG A 438 -9.89 -10.26 -5.20
N PRO A 439 -9.29 -9.10 -4.84
CA PRO A 439 -8.51 -8.97 -3.62
C PRO A 439 -9.38 -9.12 -2.36
N SER A 440 -8.76 -9.53 -1.26
CA SER A 440 -9.47 -9.75 0.02
C SER A 440 -10.09 -8.47 0.60
N TRP A 441 -9.54 -7.32 0.30
CA TRP A 441 -10.07 -6.02 0.73
C TRP A 441 -11.30 -5.56 -0.09
N GLN A 442 -11.49 -6.09 -1.30
CA GLN A 442 -12.64 -5.73 -2.15
C GLN A 442 -13.88 -6.48 -1.67
N THR A 443 -14.47 -5.99 -0.60
CA THR A 443 -15.64 -6.56 0.09
C THR A 443 -16.77 -5.56 0.08
N GLY A 444 -18.00 -6.00 0.25
CA GLY A 444 -19.21 -5.16 0.28
C GLY A 444 -20.30 -5.74 -0.59
N GLY A 445 -21.35 -5.00 -0.81
CA GLY A 445 -22.53 -5.16 -1.62
C GLY A 445 -22.79 -6.44 -2.41
N THR A 446 -23.94 -6.50 -3.07
CA THR A 446 -24.37 -7.70 -3.83
C THR A 446 -23.54 -7.92 -5.11
N VAL A 447 -23.03 -6.84 -5.73
CA VAL A 447 -22.23 -6.92 -6.95
C VAL A 447 -20.90 -7.61 -6.65
N LEU A 448 -20.17 -7.16 -5.64
CA LEU A 448 -18.89 -7.77 -5.24
C LEU A 448 -19.06 -9.21 -4.75
N ALA A 449 -20.16 -9.51 -4.06
CA ALA A 449 -20.43 -10.87 -3.58
C ALA A 449 -20.64 -11.88 -4.74
N ALA A 450 -21.08 -11.41 -5.91
CA ALA A 450 -21.32 -12.23 -7.09
C ALA A 450 -20.06 -12.48 -7.92
N GLU A 451 -19.03 -11.61 -7.79
CA GLU A 451 -17.83 -11.63 -8.63
C GLU A 451 -16.65 -12.31 -7.92
N SER A 452 -15.90 -13.07 -8.66
CA SER A 452 -14.64 -13.70 -8.19
C SER A 452 -13.39 -12.99 -8.67
N MET A 453 -13.53 -12.09 -9.64
CA MET A 453 -12.45 -11.30 -10.22
C MET A 453 -12.50 -9.87 -9.72
N ARG A 454 -11.36 -9.16 -9.85
CA ARG A 454 -11.21 -7.74 -9.50
C ARG A 454 -12.25 -6.89 -10.25
N CYS A 455 -12.98 -6.05 -9.53
CA CYS A 455 -13.96 -5.12 -10.06
C CYS A 455 -13.40 -3.69 -10.09
N VAL A 456 -13.67 -2.93 -11.15
CA VAL A 456 -13.19 -1.57 -11.40
C VAL A 456 -14.40 -0.68 -11.74
N PRO A 457 -14.40 0.60 -11.33
CA PRO A 457 -13.40 1.31 -10.51
C PRO A 457 -13.56 1.03 -9.02
N ASP A 458 -12.65 1.58 -8.18
CA ASP A 458 -12.81 1.55 -6.71
C ASP A 458 -13.64 2.72 -6.21
N VAL A 459 -13.39 3.89 -6.77
CA VAL A 459 -14.05 5.16 -6.45
C VAL A 459 -14.25 5.97 -7.73
N ALA A 460 -15.03 7.05 -7.64
CA ALA A 460 -15.21 7.97 -8.76
C ALA A 460 -15.13 9.43 -8.29
N ALA A 461 -14.96 10.34 -9.24
CA ALA A 461 -15.12 11.77 -9.04
C ALA A 461 -15.49 12.44 -10.37
N LEU A 462 -15.67 13.77 -10.35
CA LEU A 462 -15.96 14.58 -11.52
C LEU A 462 -15.07 14.21 -12.71
N SER A 463 -15.71 13.87 -13.82
CA SER A 463 -15.10 13.74 -15.15
C SER A 463 -15.73 14.69 -16.16
N ASP A 464 -16.96 15.11 -15.92
CA ASP A 464 -17.72 16.03 -16.77
C ASP A 464 -18.80 16.75 -15.95
N ALA A 465 -19.39 17.79 -16.51
CA ALA A 465 -20.52 18.47 -15.89
C ALA A 465 -21.57 18.96 -16.89
N ASN A 466 -22.79 19.09 -16.37
CA ASN A 466 -23.89 19.72 -17.05
C ASN A 466 -24.32 20.96 -16.26
N PHE A 467 -24.46 22.11 -16.94
CA PHE A 467 -25.04 23.29 -16.35
C PHE A 467 -26.49 23.46 -16.81
N THR A 468 -27.39 23.74 -15.86
CA THR A 468 -28.78 24.09 -16.11
C THR A 468 -29.12 25.43 -15.49
N ASN A 469 -30.01 26.18 -16.14
CA ASN A 469 -30.46 27.51 -15.67
C ASN A 469 -29.32 28.55 -15.54
N VAL A 470 -28.33 28.49 -16.41
CA VAL A 470 -27.25 29.47 -16.46
C VAL A 470 -27.72 30.76 -17.09
N ASN A 471 -27.34 31.89 -16.52
CA ASN A 471 -27.65 33.21 -17.02
C ASN A 471 -26.57 33.66 -18.03
N VAL A 472 -26.83 33.51 -19.31
CA VAL A 472 -25.86 33.90 -20.38
C VAL A 472 -26.19 35.29 -20.89
N GLY A 473 -25.61 36.34 -20.27
CA GLY A 473 -25.64 37.73 -20.75
C GLY A 473 -26.92 38.51 -20.44
N ALA A 474 -27.09 39.66 -21.09
CA ALA A 474 -28.12 40.67 -20.78
C ALA A 474 -29.57 40.26 -21.14
N ALA A 475 -29.78 39.15 -21.79
CA ALA A 475 -31.09 38.55 -22.00
C ALA A 475 -31.19 37.26 -21.12
N TYR A 476 -32.04 37.28 -20.15
CA TYR A 476 -32.37 36.15 -19.29
C TYR A 476 -32.86 34.95 -20.13
N GLU A 477 -31.96 34.16 -20.69
CA GLU A 477 -32.30 32.87 -21.25
C GLU A 477 -31.78 31.78 -20.32
N LEU A 478 -32.66 31.00 -19.74
CA LEU A 478 -32.35 29.78 -19.01
C LEU A 478 -31.83 28.74 -20.02
N ALA A 479 -30.52 28.66 -20.23
CA ALA A 479 -29.91 27.70 -21.14
C ALA A 479 -29.40 26.47 -20.36
N THR A 480 -29.40 25.34 -21.03
CA THR A 480 -28.79 24.09 -20.55
C THR A 480 -27.56 23.83 -21.41
N TYR A 481 -26.43 23.64 -20.78
CA TYR A 481 -25.15 23.28 -21.41
C TYR A 481 -24.76 21.89 -20.93
N PRO A 482 -24.89 20.85 -21.76
CA PRO A 482 -24.40 19.51 -21.45
C PRO A 482 -22.92 19.42 -21.82
N ASN A 483 -22.19 18.56 -21.10
CA ASN A 483 -20.81 18.14 -21.41
C ASN A 483 -19.87 19.34 -21.57
N VAL A 484 -19.83 20.19 -20.57
CA VAL A 484 -19.05 21.47 -20.65
C VAL A 484 -17.59 21.29 -20.32
N GLY A 485 -17.20 20.17 -19.69
CA GLY A 485 -15.83 19.92 -19.24
C GLY A 485 -15.38 20.88 -18.14
N VAL A 486 -14.12 20.80 -17.83
CA VAL A 486 -13.45 21.68 -16.87
C VAL A 486 -12.48 22.62 -17.58
N LEU A 487 -12.18 23.75 -16.95
CA LEU A 487 -11.17 24.68 -17.45
C LEU A 487 -9.77 24.08 -17.27
N VAL A 488 -8.96 24.11 -18.34
CA VAL A 488 -7.53 23.78 -18.36
C VAL A 488 -6.80 24.82 -19.19
N PHE A 489 -5.53 25.11 -18.89
CA PHE A 489 -4.67 25.95 -19.72
C PHE A 489 -3.57 25.12 -20.36
N GLU A 490 -3.55 25.06 -21.68
CA GLU A 490 -2.54 24.36 -22.46
C GLU A 490 -1.86 25.31 -23.45
N ASN A 491 -0.53 25.42 -23.40
CA ASN A 491 0.27 26.26 -24.31
C ASN A 491 -0.25 27.71 -24.43
N GLY A 492 -0.67 28.30 -23.30
CA GLY A 492 -1.19 29.66 -23.19
C GLY A 492 -2.64 29.85 -23.61
N SER A 493 -3.38 28.78 -23.85
CA SER A 493 -4.79 28.81 -24.25
C SER A 493 -5.68 28.10 -23.24
N ALA A 494 -6.83 28.71 -22.95
CA ALA A 494 -7.87 28.06 -22.17
C ALA A 494 -8.59 27.01 -23.06
N VAL A 495 -8.70 25.78 -22.57
CA VAL A 495 -9.37 24.68 -23.28
C VAL A 495 -10.30 23.96 -22.30
N PRO A 496 -11.44 23.41 -22.79
CA PRO A 496 -12.22 22.49 -22.00
C PRO A 496 -11.58 21.10 -22.04
N ASP A 497 -11.56 20.41 -20.90
CA ASP A 497 -11.12 19.03 -20.81
C ASP A 497 -12.09 18.22 -19.94
N LEU A 498 -12.07 16.89 -20.07
CA LEU A 498 -12.97 15.97 -19.35
C LEU A 498 -12.34 14.57 -19.32
N GLY A 499 -12.92 13.65 -18.55
CA GLY A 499 -12.45 12.26 -18.52
C GLY A 499 -12.13 11.76 -17.12
N THR A 500 -11.84 10.47 -17.00
CA THR A 500 -11.36 9.87 -15.76
C THR A 500 -9.95 10.38 -15.40
N SER A 501 -9.26 10.95 -16.37
CA SER A 501 -8.03 11.74 -16.21
C SER A 501 -8.20 12.96 -15.31
N LEU A 502 -9.39 13.56 -15.24
CA LEU A 502 -9.71 14.63 -14.29
C LEU A 502 -9.99 14.09 -12.89
N ALA A 503 -10.77 13.01 -12.79
CA ALA A 503 -11.13 12.40 -11.51
C ALA A 503 -9.89 11.92 -10.72
N THR A 504 -8.86 11.47 -11.43
CA THR A 504 -7.65 10.89 -10.84
C THR A 504 -6.81 11.91 -10.06
N PRO A 505 -6.42 13.07 -10.60
CA PRO A 505 -5.70 14.09 -9.83
C PRO A 505 -6.55 14.72 -8.72
N VAL A 506 -7.88 14.77 -8.86
CA VAL A 506 -8.78 15.17 -7.77
C VAL A 506 -8.64 14.21 -6.59
N TRP A 507 -8.76 12.89 -6.82
CA TRP A 507 -8.54 11.89 -5.77
C TRP A 507 -7.09 11.87 -5.25
N ALA A 508 -6.09 12.15 -6.08
CA ALA A 508 -4.71 12.30 -5.63
C ALA A 508 -4.57 13.49 -4.67
N GLY A 509 -5.22 14.62 -4.98
CA GLY A 509 -5.34 15.75 -4.07
C GLY A 509 -5.97 15.35 -2.74
N ILE A 510 -7.09 14.64 -2.75
CA ILE A 510 -7.78 14.16 -1.55
C ILE A 510 -6.87 13.23 -0.72
N ALA A 511 -6.16 12.29 -1.35
CA ALA A 511 -5.20 11.43 -0.65
C ALA A 511 -4.06 12.24 0.02
N VAL A 512 -3.62 13.31 -0.63
CA VAL A 512 -2.64 14.26 -0.05
C VAL A 512 -3.23 15.02 1.13
N LEU A 513 -4.50 15.47 1.06
CA LEU A 513 -5.19 16.11 2.20
C LEU A 513 -5.36 15.15 3.37
N LEU A 514 -5.68 13.87 3.12
CA LEU A 514 -5.70 12.82 4.14
C LEU A 514 -4.33 12.67 4.81
N ASN A 515 -3.25 12.62 4.04
CA ASN A 515 -1.89 12.52 4.57
C ASN A 515 -1.48 13.77 5.37
N GLN A 516 -1.91 14.97 4.96
CA GLN A 516 -1.73 16.20 5.75
C GLN A 516 -2.43 16.09 7.11
N SER A 517 -3.69 15.66 7.14
CA SER A 517 -4.46 15.49 8.37
C SER A 517 -3.82 14.46 9.30
N ARG A 518 -3.40 13.31 8.76
CA ARG A 518 -2.72 12.25 9.49
C ARG A 518 -1.39 12.74 10.08
N ALA A 519 -0.58 13.45 9.29
CA ALA A 519 0.69 14.02 9.75
C ALA A 519 0.48 15.04 10.89
N ALA A 520 -0.57 15.88 10.83
CA ALA A 520 -0.94 16.80 11.91
C ALA A 520 -1.34 16.04 13.19
N GLY A 521 -1.90 14.83 13.07
CA GLY A 521 -2.18 13.91 14.16
C GLY A 521 -0.97 13.09 14.63
N GLY A 522 0.21 13.25 14.01
CA GLY A 522 1.40 12.46 14.31
C GLY A 522 1.39 11.04 13.73
N LEU A 523 0.55 10.78 12.72
CA LEU A 523 0.37 9.51 12.06
C LEU A 523 1.23 9.42 10.79
N GLY A 524 1.56 8.20 10.36
CA GLY A 524 2.14 7.94 9.04
C GLY A 524 1.14 8.21 7.92
N SER A 525 1.62 8.18 6.65
CA SER A 525 0.74 8.24 5.47
C SER A 525 -0.32 7.14 5.52
N ILE A 526 -1.43 7.35 4.82
CA ILE A 526 -2.50 6.34 4.74
C ILE A 526 -2.02 5.06 4.02
N GLY A 527 -1.03 5.19 3.13
CA GLY A 527 -0.51 4.06 2.36
C GLY A 527 -1.47 3.62 1.27
N PHE A 528 -1.54 2.31 1.00
CA PHE A 528 -2.47 1.76 0.02
C PHE A 528 -3.92 2.03 0.44
N LEU A 529 -4.65 2.76 -0.38
CA LEU A 529 -5.90 3.39 0.01
C LEU A 529 -7.09 2.41 0.07
N ASN A 530 -7.15 1.43 -0.85
CA ASN A 530 -8.33 0.57 -1.02
C ASN A 530 -8.78 -0.19 0.25
N PRO A 531 -7.88 -0.82 1.04
CA PRO A 531 -8.30 -1.48 2.29
C PRO A 531 -8.98 -0.55 3.30
N HIS A 532 -8.77 0.77 3.18
CA HIS A 532 -9.38 1.79 4.03
C HIS A 532 -10.70 2.33 3.47
N LEU A 533 -10.90 2.27 2.15
CA LEU A 533 -12.11 2.78 1.49
C LEU A 533 -13.28 1.79 1.54
N TYR A 534 -13.03 0.50 1.25
CA TYR A 534 -14.12 -0.50 1.17
C TYR A 534 -14.94 -0.66 2.45
N PRO A 535 -14.36 -0.56 3.67
CA PRO A 535 -15.14 -0.52 4.91
C PRO A 535 -16.06 0.69 5.06
N LEU A 536 -15.92 1.71 4.21
CA LEU A 536 -16.72 2.94 4.24
C LEU A 536 -17.95 2.86 3.32
N GLU A 537 -18.18 1.75 2.61
CA GLU A 537 -19.39 1.56 1.81
C GLU A 537 -20.65 1.87 2.61
N GLY A 538 -21.52 2.72 2.07
CA GLY A 538 -22.77 3.12 2.70
C GLY A 538 -22.65 4.05 3.90
N THR A 539 -21.44 4.58 4.18
CA THR A 539 -21.22 5.65 5.18
C THR A 539 -21.30 7.03 4.54
N SER A 540 -21.36 8.07 5.36
CA SER A 540 -21.35 9.47 4.88
C SER A 540 -19.99 9.93 4.31
N SER A 541 -18.95 9.08 4.34
CA SER A 541 -17.63 9.41 3.79
C SER A 541 -17.57 9.33 2.27
N LEU A 542 -18.52 8.62 1.67
CA LEU A 542 -18.65 8.43 0.22
C LEU A 542 -20.11 8.66 -0.20
N ASN A 543 -20.29 9.37 -1.29
CA ASN A 543 -21.59 9.60 -1.90
C ASN A 543 -21.88 8.46 -2.88
N ASP A 544 -22.88 7.65 -2.58
CA ASP A 544 -23.31 6.52 -3.41
C ASP A 544 -23.97 7.03 -4.70
N ILE A 545 -23.40 6.72 -5.86
CA ILE A 545 -23.90 7.13 -7.17
C ILE A 545 -24.85 6.06 -7.69
N THR A 546 -26.14 6.33 -7.63
CA THR A 546 -27.19 5.34 -7.94
C THR A 546 -27.87 5.55 -9.29
N SER A 547 -27.37 6.44 -10.14
CA SER A 547 -27.97 6.81 -11.43
C SER A 547 -26.92 6.89 -12.53
N GLY A 548 -27.28 6.41 -13.72
CA GLY A 548 -26.44 6.37 -14.91
C GLY A 548 -25.93 4.97 -15.26
N ASN A 549 -25.07 4.88 -16.27
CA ASN A 549 -24.48 3.63 -16.76
C ASN A 549 -23.21 3.92 -17.61
N ASN A 550 -22.41 2.87 -17.92
CA ASN A 550 -21.15 2.99 -18.69
C ASN A 550 -20.96 2.09 -19.93
N PRO A 551 -21.76 1.81 -20.82
CA PRO A 551 -23.15 1.51 -21.09
C PRO A 551 -23.63 0.10 -20.68
N ASN A 552 -22.72 -0.86 -20.42
CA ASN A 552 -23.15 -2.24 -20.12
C ASN A 552 -23.44 -2.49 -18.65
N TYR A 553 -22.93 -1.64 -17.77
CA TYR A 553 -23.19 -1.69 -16.35
C TYR A 553 -23.99 -0.47 -15.94
N SER A 554 -24.90 -0.62 -15.00
CA SER A 554 -25.72 0.45 -14.46
C SER A 554 -25.36 0.72 -13.02
N ALA A 555 -25.39 1.98 -12.63
CA ALA A 555 -25.27 2.39 -11.24
C ALA A 555 -26.42 1.85 -10.38
N GLY A 556 -26.15 1.60 -9.13
CA GLY A 556 -27.12 1.08 -8.16
C GLY A 556 -26.65 1.28 -6.73
N PRO A 557 -27.51 0.99 -5.72
CA PRO A 557 -27.12 1.17 -4.33
C PRO A 557 -25.91 0.33 -3.91
N GLY A 558 -24.96 0.97 -3.24
CA GLY A 558 -23.68 0.40 -2.84
C GLY A 558 -22.70 0.29 -4.00
N TYR A 559 -21.69 -0.56 -3.87
CA TYR A 559 -20.69 -0.72 -4.92
C TYR A 559 -21.30 -1.15 -6.25
N ASP A 560 -20.94 -0.46 -7.35
CA ASP A 560 -21.27 -0.83 -8.72
C ASP A 560 -20.06 -0.76 -9.67
N LEU A 561 -20.21 -1.34 -10.89
CA LEU A 561 -19.15 -1.43 -11.89
C LEU A 561 -18.99 -0.18 -12.78
N CYS A 562 -19.61 0.94 -12.38
CA CYS A 562 -19.51 2.23 -13.09
C CYS A 562 -18.80 3.29 -12.25
N SER A 563 -19.17 3.39 -10.96
CA SER A 563 -18.71 4.42 -10.03
C SER A 563 -17.97 3.86 -8.81
N GLY A 564 -17.83 2.54 -8.70
CA GLY A 564 -17.20 1.91 -7.56
C GLY A 564 -17.98 2.15 -6.27
N LEU A 565 -17.30 2.64 -5.24
CA LEU A 565 -17.90 3.03 -3.95
C LEU A 565 -18.56 4.42 -3.99
N GLY A 566 -18.43 5.14 -5.13
CA GLY A 566 -18.98 6.48 -5.33
C GLY A 566 -17.94 7.60 -5.21
N SER A 567 -18.44 8.85 -5.08
CA SER A 567 -17.63 10.06 -5.01
C SER A 567 -17.33 10.48 -3.55
N PRO A 568 -16.31 11.33 -3.30
CA PRO A 568 -15.86 11.62 -1.94
C PRO A 568 -16.72 12.67 -1.23
N ASP A 569 -17.00 12.50 0.07
CA ASP A 569 -17.22 13.60 1.01
C ASP A 569 -15.92 13.83 1.78
N VAL A 570 -15.14 14.82 1.39
CA VAL A 570 -13.78 15.01 1.90
C VAL A 570 -13.77 15.40 3.38
N ALA A 571 -14.75 16.17 3.83
CA ALA A 571 -14.84 16.52 5.24
C ALA A 571 -15.04 15.27 6.11
N GLN A 572 -15.87 14.33 5.67
CA GLN A 572 -16.10 13.07 6.36
C GLN A 572 -14.91 12.11 6.23
N LEU A 573 -14.26 12.05 5.06
CA LEU A 573 -13.04 11.26 4.86
C LEU A 573 -11.91 11.73 5.77
N LEU A 574 -11.70 13.05 5.89
CA LEU A 574 -10.71 13.63 6.80
C LEU A 574 -11.01 13.30 8.27
N GLN A 575 -12.28 13.28 8.64
CA GLN A 575 -12.70 12.91 9.99
C GLN A 575 -12.49 11.41 10.26
N THR A 576 -12.75 10.56 9.26
CA THR A 576 -12.75 9.10 9.42
C THR A 576 -11.36 8.50 9.22
N LEU A 577 -10.63 8.91 8.17
CA LEU A 577 -9.33 8.38 7.78
C LEU A 577 -8.16 9.30 8.12
N GLY A 578 -8.40 10.59 8.28
CA GLY A 578 -7.40 11.59 8.68
C GLY A 578 -6.98 11.45 10.15
N ALA A 579 -7.85 10.87 10.98
CA ALA A 579 -7.53 10.42 12.32
C ALA A 579 -7.71 8.90 12.32
N GLU A 580 -6.67 8.12 12.57
CA GLU A 580 -6.87 6.67 12.71
C GLU A 580 -7.80 6.36 13.86
N ALA A 581 -8.72 5.43 13.63
CA ALA A 581 -9.56 4.92 14.69
C ALA A 581 -8.68 4.35 15.81
N VAL A 582 -8.80 4.94 17.00
CA VAL A 582 -8.12 4.40 18.18
C VAL A 582 -8.67 2.99 18.40
N PRO A 583 -7.83 1.94 18.43
CA PRO A 583 -8.31 0.59 18.64
C PRO A 583 -9.16 0.53 19.91
N THR A 584 -10.43 0.17 19.76
CA THR A 584 -11.35 0.05 20.89
C THR A 584 -11.10 -1.22 21.70
N VAL A 585 -10.48 -2.23 21.09
CA VAL A 585 -10.09 -3.50 21.71
C VAL A 585 -8.58 -3.56 21.82
N ARG A 586 -8.04 -3.60 23.05
CA ARG A 586 -6.58 -3.57 23.28
C ARG A 586 -6.18 -4.16 24.62
N LEU A 587 -4.90 -4.48 24.75
CA LEU A 587 -4.24 -4.77 26.03
C LEU A 587 -3.74 -3.46 26.62
N ILE A 588 -4.32 -2.99 27.74
CA ILE A 588 -3.94 -1.72 28.39
C ILE A 588 -2.94 -1.89 29.53
N ASN A 589 -2.78 -3.12 30.01
CA ASN A 589 -1.83 -3.46 31.05
C ASN A 589 -1.22 -4.82 30.76
N ILE A 590 0.04 -4.93 31.04
CA ILE A 590 0.79 -6.17 31.00
C ILE A 590 1.72 -6.19 32.20
N SER A 591 1.60 -7.22 33.03
CA SER A 591 2.40 -7.40 34.23
C SER A 591 2.96 -8.80 34.34
N SER A 592 4.12 -8.95 34.98
CA SER A 592 4.73 -10.25 35.23
C SER A 592 5.32 -10.30 36.63
N ARG A 593 4.82 -11.25 37.43
CA ARG A 593 5.35 -11.56 38.76
C ARG A 593 6.14 -12.87 38.69
N ALA A 594 7.39 -12.84 39.12
CA ALA A 594 8.23 -14.04 39.19
C ALA A 594 9.38 -13.87 40.18
N GLN A 595 10.12 -14.95 40.41
CA GLN A 595 11.39 -14.91 41.16
C GLN A 595 12.44 -14.17 40.32
N VAL A 596 12.95 -13.05 40.85
CA VAL A 596 14.09 -12.30 40.30
C VAL A 596 15.36 -12.84 40.94
N ASN A 597 16.19 -13.47 40.17
CA ASN A 597 17.52 -13.96 40.56
C ASN A 597 18.63 -13.09 39.94
N THR A 598 19.85 -13.58 39.93
CA THR A 598 21.01 -12.89 39.36
C THR A 598 21.50 -13.52 38.05
N GLY A 599 22.34 -12.81 37.29
CA GLY A 599 22.95 -13.31 36.07
C GLY A 599 21.92 -13.59 34.98
N ALA A 600 21.92 -14.80 34.43
CA ALA A 600 20.97 -15.19 33.35
C ALA A 600 19.53 -15.37 33.84
N ASN A 601 19.29 -15.44 35.15
CA ASN A 601 17.98 -15.71 35.76
C ASN A 601 17.30 -14.44 36.32
N ILE A 602 17.68 -13.26 35.85
CA ILE A 602 16.93 -12.00 36.08
C ILE A 602 15.56 -12.08 35.37
N MET A 603 14.65 -11.21 35.75
CA MET A 603 13.39 -11.07 35.02
C MET A 603 13.59 -10.16 33.79
N ILE A 604 13.19 -10.65 32.64
CA ILE A 604 13.24 -9.94 31.36
C ILE A 604 11.86 -9.96 30.74
N ALA A 605 11.23 -8.80 30.61
CA ALA A 605 9.91 -8.65 30.00
C ALA A 605 10.03 -7.86 28.68
N GLY A 606 9.85 -8.54 27.55
CA GLY A 606 9.72 -7.90 26.25
C GLY A 606 8.31 -7.37 26.06
N PHE A 607 8.16 -6.21 25.44
CA PHE A 607 6.89 -5.65 25.01
C PHE A 607 7.01 -4.97 23.65
N VAL A 608 5.91 -4.94 22.90
CA VAL A 608 5.85 -4.33 21.57
C VAL A 608 4.82 -3.22 21.58
N ILE A 609 5.23 -2.06 21.10
CA ILE A 609 4.33 -0.98 20.73
C ILE A 609 4.06 -1.13 19.25
N ALA A 610 2.82 -1.51 18.90
CA ALA A 610 2.36 -1.65 17.54
C ALA A 610 1.47 -0.46 17.17
N GLY A 611 1.69 0.10 15.99
CA GLY A 611 0.93 1.23 15.47
C GLY A 611 1.45 1.66 14.10
N PRO A 612 0.86 2.68 13.51
CA PRO A 612 1.37 3.28 12.29
C PRO A 612 2.82 3.73 12.44
N SER A 613 3.59 3.66 11.36
CA SER A 613 4.98 4.08 11.36
C SER A 613 5.15 5.52 11.86
N GLY A 614 6.03 5.70 12.86
CA GLY A 614 6.27 6.99 13.49
C GLY A 614 5.27 7.37 14.59
N SER A 615 4.26 6.53 14.87
CA SER A 615 3.39 6.74 16.02
C SER A 615 4.17 6.55 17.33
N THR A 616 3.75 7.22 18.38
CA THR A 616 4.36 7.11 19.70
C THR A 616 3.35 6.68 20.75
N LYS A 617 3.83 6.01 21.81
CA LYS A 617 3.04 5.55 22.94
C LYS A 617 3.66 5.96 24.25
N SER A 618 2.89 6.61 25.13
CA SER A 618 3.31 6.83 26.52
C SER A 618 2.94 5.62 27.37
N VAL A 619 3.94 5.09 28.07
CA VAL A 619 3.80 3.93 28.94
C VAL A 619 4.34 4.25 30.34
N LEU A 620 3.63 3.79 31.38
CA LEU A 620 4.13 3.71 32.75
C LEU A 620 4.80 2.35 32.92
N VAL A 621 6.08 2.35 33.28
CA VAL A 621 6.87 1.14 33.53
C VAL A 621 7.23 1.09 35.01
N ARG A 622 6.95 -0.05 35.68
CA ARG A 622 7.19 -0.24 37.10
C ARG A 622 7.96 -1.51 37.41
N GLY A 623 8.77 -1.45 38.46
CA GLY A 623 9.42 -2.59 39.05
C GLY A 623 9.07 -2.62 40.56
N ILE A 624 8.25 -3.56 40.96
CA ILE A 624 7.68 -3.63 42.31
C ILE A 624 8.35 -4.74 43.11
N GLY A 625 8.73 -4.42 44.33
CA GLY A 625 9.28 -5.34 45.30
C GLY A 625 8.70 -5.10 46.70
N PRO A 626 9.11 -4.04 47.41
CA PRO A 626 8.66 -3.77 48.76
C PRO A 626 7.15 -3.68 48.90
N ALA A 627 6.44 -3.05 47.96
CA ALA A 627 4.99 -2.91 48.01
C ALA A 627 4.26 -4.27 47.95
N LEU A 628 4.87 -5.34 47.39
CA LEU A 628 4.27 -6.69 47.35
C LEU A 628 4.03 -7.30 48.73
N ALA A 629 4.79 -6.84 49.78
CA ALA A 629 4.58 -7.30 51.13
C ALA A 629 3.18 -6.96 51.63
N GLY A 630 2.62 -5.80 51.23
CA GLY A 630 1.24 -5.40 51.57
C GLY A 630 0.16 -6.33 50.94
N PHE A 631 0.51 -7.11 49.95
CA PHE A 631 -0.33 -8.12 49.30
C PHE A 631 -0.02 -9.56 49.79
N GLY A 632 0.74 -9.70 50.91
CA GLY A 632 1.05 -10.98 51.48
C GLY A 632 2.10 -11.81 50.75
N VAL A 633 2.89 -11.21 49.84
CA VAL A 633 3.98 -11.89 49.12
C VAL A 633 5.21 -11.97 50.01
N ALA A 634 5.51 -13.15 50.53
CA ALA A 634 6.71 -13.40 51.30
C ALA A 634 7.95 -13.47 50.38
N GLY A 635 9.09 -12.93 50.84
CA GLY A 635 10.34 -12.94 50.08
C GLY A 635 10.33 -11.98 48.89
N ALA A 636 9.61 -10.88 49.00
CA ALA A 636 9.59 -9.81 47.98
C ALA A 636 11.00 -9.22 47.79
N LEU A 637 11.32 -8.81 46.57
CA LEU A 637 12.57 -8.17 46.23
C LEU A 637 12.75 -6.85 46.97
N ALA A 638 13.86 -6.68 47.66
CA ALA A 638 14.03 -5.55 48.59
C ALA A 638 14.13 -4.19 47.86
N GLN A 639 14.80 -4.15 46.72
CA GLN A 639 14.93 -2.94 45.91
C GLN A 639 15.04 -3.35 44.43
N PRO A 640 13.95 -3.33 43.66
CA PRO A 640 14.00 -3.52 42.21
C PRO A 640 14.67 -2.34 41.51
N VAL A 641 15.49 -2.63 40.54
CA VAL A 641 16.03 -1.69 39.58
C VAL A 641 15.50 -2.08 38.22
N ILE A 642 14.89 -1.13 37.50
CA ILE A 642 14.35 -1.35 36.15
C ILE A 642 15.20 -0.65 35.11
N THR A 643 15.44 -1.32 33.98
CA THR A 643 16.06 -0.73 32.79
C THR A 643 15.25 -1.12 31.56
N VAL A 644 14.91 -0.13 30.73
CA VAL A 644 14.29 -0.36 29.41
C VAL A 644 15.33 -0.25 28.32
N TYR A 645 15.35 -1.23 27.43
CA TYR A 645 16.27 -1.34 26.29
C TYR A 645 15.47 -1.29 24.99
N ASP A 646 16.14 -0.80 23.95
CA ASP A 646 15.65 -0.88 22.58
C ASP A 646 15.93 -2.25 21.94
N SER A 647 15.52 -2.43 20.69
CA SER A 647 15.70 -3.68 19.92
C SER A 647 17.18 -4.00 19.62
N THR A 648 18.08 -3.03 19.74
CA THR A 648 19.55 -3.24 19.58
C THR A 648 20.23 -3.67 20.87
N GLY A 649 19.50 -3.63 21.99
CA GLY A 649 20.04 -3.89 23.32
C GLY A 649 20.70 -2.66 23.96
N ALA A 650 20.55 -1.46 23.40
CA ALA A 650 21.00 -0.23 24.02
C ALA A 650 19.98 0.26 25.07
N ALA A 651 20.46 0.67 26.25
CA ALA A 651 19.60 1.15 27.33
C ALA A 651 18.97 2.50 26.95
N ILE A 652 17.66 2.62 27.10
CA ILE A 652 16.89 3.86 26.94
C ILE A 652 16.89 4.64 28.27
N ALA A 653 16.51 3.97 29.36
CA ALA A 653 16.47 4.59 30.68
C ALA A 653 16.54 3.54 31.79
N THR A 654 17.04 3.96 32.95
CA THR A 654 17.12 3.16 34.19
C THR A 654 16.51 3.93 35.35
N ASP A 655 15.73 3.25 36.20
CA ASP A 655 15.20 3.78 37.45
C ASP A 655 15.45 2.80 38.60
N SER A 656 15.77 3.36 39.80
CA SER A 656 16.12 2.59 41.02
C SER A 656 15.42 3.08 42.26
N GLY A 657 14.27 3.74 42.12
CA GLY A 657 13.49 4.24 43.25
C GLY A 657 12.47 5.28 42.78
N TRP A 658 11.18 4.98 42.93
CA TRP A 658 10.13 5.85 42.42
C TRP A 658 10.17 7.23 43.09
N GLY A 659 9.87 8.25 42.27
CA GLY A 659 10.01 9.65 42.71
C GLY A 659 11.40 10.22 42.44
N ASN A 660 12.39 9.39 42.15
CA ASN A 660 13.70 9.84 41.64
C ASN A 660 13.63 10.14 40.15
N ALA A 661 14.57 10.94 39.66
CA ALA A 661 14.72 11.14 38.22
C ALA A 661 15.38 9.90 37.58
N PRO A 662 14.76 9.27 36.57
CA PRO A 662 15.40 8.19 35.83
C PRO A 662 16.67 8.65 35.13
N THR A 663 17.67 7.76 35.02
CA THR A 663 18.90 8.02 34.28
C THR A 663 18.70 7.60 32.81
N THR A 664 18.94 8.52 31.89
CA THR A 664 18.92 8.23 30.45
C THR A 664 20.07 7.33 30.04
N GLY A 665 19.84 6.39 29.15
CA GLY A 665 20.84 5.46 28.66
C GLY A 665 21.53 5.94 27.36
N THR A 666 22.01 4.98 26.56
CA THR A 666 22.82 5.21 25.35
C THR A 666 22.03 4.94 24.05
N SER A 667 20.76 4.57 24.15
CA SER A 667 19.91 4.29 22.98
C SER A 667 19.75 5.53 22.09
N ALA A 668 19.75 5.31 20.78
CA ALA A 668 19.47 6.33 19.77
C ALA A 668 17.96 6.50 19.50
N VAL A 669 17.11 5.70 20.13
CA VAL A 669 15.65 5.80 19.97
C VAL A 669 15.17 7.17 20.48
N ALA A 670 14.35 7.84 19.69
CA ALA A 670 13.73 9.12 20.06
C ALA A 670 12.67 8.89 21.15
N ALA A 671 13.11 8.79 22.39
CA ALA A 671 12.27 8.57 23.57
C ALA A 671 12.28 9.79 24.48
N THR A 672 11.13 10.10 25.12
CA THR A 672 11.09 11.00 26.27
C THR A 672 10.97 10.18 27.54
N VAL A 673 11.67 10.60 28.59
CA VAL A 673 11.73 9.89 29.87
C VAL A 673 11.48 10.88 31.02
N ARG A 674 10.63 10.49 31.96
CA ARG A 674 10.39 11.27 33.19
C ARG A 674 10.08 10.38 34.38
N SER A 675 10.21 10.92 35.56
CA SER A 675 9.73 10.28 36.80
C SER A 675 8.23 10.03 36.73
N ALA A 676 7.78 8.87 37.22
CA ALA A 676 6.36 8.59 37.41
C ALA A 676 5.80 9.40 38.57
N THR A 677 4.50 9.70 38.55
CA THR A 677 3.77 10.41 39.58
C THR A 677 2.63 9.53 40.13
N ALA A 678 2.08 9.89 41.26
CA ALA A 678 0.90 9.22 41.81
C ALA A 678 -0.32 9.36 40.89
N ALA A 679 -0.41 10.46 40.13
CA ALA A 679 -1.45 10.68 39.11
C ALA A 679 -1.33 9.70 37.97
N ASP A 680 -0.10 9.41 37.47
CA ASP A 680 0.12 8.41 36.40
C ASP A 680 -0.39 7.03 36.83
N MET A 681 -0.11 6.63 38.09
CA MET A 681 -0.57 5.35 38.64
C MET A 681 -2.10 5.29 38.74
N SER A 682 -2.70 6.38 39.20
CA SER A 682 -4.17 6.49 39.32
C SER A 682 -4.86 6.42 37.94
N THR A 683 -4.27 7.08 36.94
CA THR A 683 -4.81 7.11 35.56
C THR A 683 -4.93 5.71 34.96
N VAL A 684 -3.98 4.83 35.23
CA VAL A 684 -3.95 3.46 34.67
C VAL A 684 -4.53 2.41 35.63
N GLY A 685 -5.10 2.82 36.77
CA GLY A 685 -5.65 1.90 37.76
C GLY A 685 -4.59 1.06 38.51
N ALA A 686 -3.32 1.48 38.48
CA ALA A 686 -2.26 0.81 39.20
C ALA A 686 -2.30 1.20 40.68
N PHE A 687 -2.02 0.25 41.58
CA PHE A 687 -1.97 0.56 43.00
C PHE A 687 -0.87 1.60 43.31
N SER A 688 -1.15 2.46 44.27
CA SER A 688 -0.23 3.53 44.65
C SER A 688 0.99 2.98 45.39
N LEU A 689 2.15 3.63 45.17
CA LEU A 689 3.38 3.35 45.86
C LEU A 689 3.51 4.33 47.04
N THR A 690 4.02 3.84 48.18
CA THR A 690 4.30 4.68 49.34
C THR A 690 5.44 5.65 49.01
N ALA A 691 5.32 6.93 49.36
CA ALA A 691 6.37 7.91 49.17
C ALA A 691 7.68 7.46 49.82
N GLY A 692 8.79 7.49 49.06
CA GLY A 692 10.09 7.02 49.53
C GLY A 692 10.28 5.50 49.54
N SER A 693 9.32 4.73 49.03
CA SER A 693 9.47 3.30 48.81
C SER A 693 10.64 3.02 47.84
N LEU A 694 11.31 1.88 48.01
CA LEU A 694 12.37 1.41 47.15
C LEU A 694 11.86 0.70 45.90
N ASP A 695 10.57 0.71 45.62
CA ASP A 695 10.01 0.31 44.35
C ASP A 695 10.48 1.26 43.22
N SER A 696 10.49 0.85 41.97
CA SER A 696 10.88 1.68 40.82
C SER A 696 9.69 2.00 39.92
N ALA A 697 9.65 3.24 39.38
CA ALA A 697 8.61 3.63 38.42
C ALA A 697 9.03 4.83 37.57
N MET A 698 8.92 4.72 36.26
CA MET A 698 9.18 5.79 35.30
C MET A 698 8.13 5.80 34.17
N VAL A 699 8.01 6.94 33.50
CA VAL A 699 7.20 7.11 32.31
C VAL A 699 8.09 7.33 31.10
N LEU A 700 7.82 6.58 30.03
CA LEU A 700 8.48 6.73 28.75
C LEU A 700 7.43 7.00 27.65
N THR A 701 7.78 7.87 26.71
CA THR A 701 7.06 7.95 25.42
C THR A 701 8.00 7.37 24.36
N LEU A 702 7.57 6.28 23.74
CA LEU A 702 8.38 5.45 22.84
C LEU A 702 7.70 5.39 21.46
N PRO A 703 8.46 5.41 20.36
CA PRO A 703 7.92 5.11 19.03
C PRO A 703 7.45 3.65 18.91
N ASP A 704 6.76 3.33 17.81
CA ASP A 704 6.47 1.95 17.41
C ASP A 704 7.77 1.14 17.37
N GLY A 705 7.70 -0.10 17.90
CA GLY A 705 8.89 -0.95 17.99
C GLY A 705 8.85 -1.97 19.12
N SER A 706 9.95 -2.75 19.22
CA SER A 706 10.13 -3.79 20.24
C SER A 706 11.07 -3.31 21.34
N TYR A 707 10.70 -3.53 22.60
CA TYR A 707 11.41 -3.06 23.76
C TYR A 707 11.58 -4.17 24.80
N THR A 708 12.56 -4.02 25.66
CA THR A 708 12.83 -4.97 26.76
C THR A 708 12.93 -4.24 28.08
N LEU A 709 12.08 -4.63 29.06
CA LEU A 709 12.20 -4.26 30.45
C LEU A 709 12.99 -5.33 31.20
N GLN A 710 14.09 -4.96 31.81
CA GLN A 710 14.80 -5.81 32.77
C GLN A 710 14.49 -5.37 34.19
N VAL A 711 14.22 -6.34 35.08
CA VAL A 711 14.06 -6.12 36.51
C VAL A 711 15.16 -6.91 37.25
N VAL A 712 15.97 -6.21 38.01
CA VAL A 712 17.06 -6.80 38.82
C VAL A 712 16.97 -6.29 40.26
N GLY A 713 17.54 -7.01 41.21
CA GLY A 713 17.69 -6.52 42.58
C GLY A 713 18.95 -5.67 42.73
N ALA A 714 18.82 -4.50 43.35
CA ALA A 714 19.96 -3.68 43.69
C ALA A 714 20.99 -4.51 44.49
N ASN A 715 22.27 -4.28 44.23
CA ASN A 715 23.39 -5.01 44.90
C ASN A 715 23.27 -6.54 44.77
N SER A 716 22.74 -7.03 43.62
CA SER A 716 22.55 -8.47 43.33
C SER A 716 21.63 -9.19 44.33
N THR A 717 20.71 -8.47 44.99
CA THR A 717 19.69 -9.07 45.86
C THR A 717 18.69 -9.87 45.01
N THR A 718 18.09 -10.87 45.60
CA THR A 718 17.11 -11.74 44.94
C THR A 718 15.77 -11.74 45.70
N GLY A 719 14.66 -12.03 45.01
CA GLY A 719 13.35 -12.06 45.65
C GLY A 719 12.22 -12.09 44.61
N ILE A 720 10.98 -12.14 45.07
CA ILE A 720 9.84 -12.05 44.19
C ILE A 720 9.64 -10.59 43.79
N GLY A 721 9.70 -10.33 42.47
CA GLY A 721 9.47 -9.01 41.85
C GLY A 721 8.28 -9.03 40.90
N LEU A 722 7.73 -7.84 40.63
CA LEU A 722 6.67 -7.63 39.65
C LEU A 722 7.13 -6.54 38.67
N GLY A 723 7.25 -6.89 37.43
CA GLY A 723 7.50 -5.93 36.33
C GLY A 723 6.19 -5.62 35.62
N GLU A 724 5.90 -4.33 35.41
CA GLU A 724 4.62 -3.90 34.83
C GLU A 724 4.83 -2.84 33.76
N VAL A 725 4.01 -2.90 32.69
CA VAL A 725 3.91 -1.89 31.64
C VAL A 725 2.43 -1.56 31.43
N TYR A 726 2.07 -0.29 31.55
CA TYR A 726 0.70 0.21 31.37
C TYR A 726 0.65 1.24 30.26
N GLU A 727 -0.41 1.25 29.48
CA GLU A 727 -0.72 2.35 28.56
C GLU A 727 -1.21 3.58 29.35
N LEU A 728 -0.46 4.69 29.28
CA LEU A 728 -0.87 5.97 29.86
C LEU A 728 -1.81 6.75 28.95
N ALA A 729 -1.59 6.72 27.65
CA ALA A 729 -2.44 7.38 26.66
C ALA A 729 -3.21 6.30 25.88
N THR A 730 -4.54 6.30 26.01
CA THR A 730 -5.42 5.33 25.35
C THR A 730 -6.14 5.92 24.14
N ASN A 731 -5.94 7.20 23.86
CA ASN A 731 -6.53 7.95 22.74
C ASN A 731 -5.58 8.10 21.55
N VAL A 732 -4.56 7.25 21.45
CA VAL A 732 -3.61 7.21 20.34
C VAL A 732 -3.69 5.84 19.63
N PRO A 733 -3.43 5.75 18.33
CA PRO A 733 -3.56 4.51 17.57
C PRO A 733 -2.50 3.45 17.93
N ALA A 734 -1.36 3.87 18.49
CA ALA A 734 -0.35 2.93 18.98
C ALA A 734 -0.85 2.16 20.22
N VAL A 735 -0.65 0.82 20.23
CA VAL A 735 -1.12 -0.09 21.31
C VAL A 735 0.00 -0.99 21.80
N LEU A 736 -0.14 -1.49 23.03
CA LEU A 736 0.63 -2.64 23.52
C LEU A 736 0.07 -3.91 22.84
N SER A 737 0.86 -4.59 22.01
CA SER A 737 0.41 -5.76 21.24
C SER A 737 0.83 -7.10 21.86
N ASN A 738 1.91 -7.14 22.65
CA ASN A 738 2.34 -8.35 23.32
C ASN A 738 3.09 -8.06 24.63
N ILE A 739 3.14 -9.09 25.49
CA ILE A 739 4.19 -9.26 26.49
C ILE A 739 4.82 -10.64 26.35
N SER A 740 6.11 -10.69 26.62
CA SER A 740 6.93 -11.89 26.60
C SER A 740 7.91 -11.85 27.78
N THR A 741 7.66 -12.60 28.85
CA THR A 741 8.50 -12.55 30.05
C THR A 741 9.30 -13.83 30.23
N ARG A 742 10.62 -13.68 30.15
CA ARG A 742 11.55 -14.75 30.57
C ARG A 742 11.89 -14.60 32.06
N CYS A 743 11.64 -15.66 32.80
CA CYS A 743 11.92 -15.71 34.23
C CYS A 743 12.13 -17.14 34.72
N PHE A 744 12.63 -17.27 35.96
CA PHE A 744 12.68 -18.56 36.65
C PHE A 744 11.28 -18.92 37.19
N VAL A 745 10.81 -20.12 36.85
CA VAL A 745 9.57 -20.72 37.32
C VAL A 745 9.88 -21.71 38.42
N GLY A 746 9.49 -21.39 39.65
CA GLY A 746 9.60 -22.24 40.82
C GLY A 746 8.26 -22.91 41.16
N THR A 747 8.05 -23.18 42.45
CA THR A 747 6.80 -23.74 42.99
C THR A 747 6.16 -22.78 44.00
N GLY A 748 4.86 -22.94 44.26
CA GLY A 748 4.13 -22.11 45.21
C GLY A 748 4.14 -20.64 44.85
N ALA A 749 4.69 -19.76 45.71
CA ALA A 749 4.73 -18.33 45.44
C ALA A 749 5.71 -17.90 44.32
N GLN A 750 6.58 -18.84 43.87
CA GLN A 750 7.58 -18.59 42.82
C GLN A 750 7.10 -19.01 41.39
N LEU A 751 5.82 -19.21 41.17
CA LEU A 751 5.25 -19.42 39.84
C LEU A 751 5.44 -18.14 39.01
N ALA A 752 5.60 -18.29 37.70
CA ALA A 752 5.52 -17.14 36.80
C ALA A 752 4.03 -16.80 36.53
N ILE A 753 3.68 -15.55 36.72
CA ILE A 753 2.31 -15.07 36.60
C ILE A 753 2.32 -13.87 35.65
N ALA A 754 1.69 -14.01 34.51
CA ALA A 754 1.44 -12.91 33.57
C ALA A 754 0.00 -12.39 33.78
N GLY A 755 -0.13 -11.16 34.23
CA GLY A 755 -1.42 -10.45 34.33
C GLY A 755 -1.62 -9.56 33.11
N PHE A 756 -2.85 -9.49 32.61
CA PHE A 756 -3.22 -8.63 31.48
C PHE A 756 -4.66 -8.17 31.58
N VAL A 757 -4.94 -7.00 30.99
CA VAL A 757 -6.28 -6.41 30.97
C VAL A 757 -6.71 -6.20 29.51
N VAL A 758 -7.84 -6.80 29.15
CA VAL A 758 -8.53 -6.59 27.87
C VAL A 758 -9.51 -5.44 28.03
N GLN A 759 -9.35 -4.37 27.22
CA GLN A 759 -10.28 -3.24 27.17
C GLN A 759 -11.08 -3.31 25.85
N GLY A 760 -12.29 -2.79 25.87
CA GLY A 760 -13.21 -2.72 24.74
C GLY A 760 -14.17 -3.91 24.67
N SER A 761 -14.27 -4.59 23.55
CA SER A 761 -15.07 -5.80 23.38
C SER A 761 -14.28 -7.07 23.74
N SER A 762 -14.49 -8.19 23.06
CA SER A 762 -13.68 -9.39 23.24
C SER A 762 -12.39 -9.32 22.40
N SER A 763 -11.29 -9.87 22.93
CA SER A 763 -10.01 -10.00 22.22
C SER A 763 -9.60 -11.46 22.07
N GLN A 764 -9.12 -11.83 20.88
CA GLN A 764 -8.49 -13.12 20.67
C GLN A 764 -6.99 -13.02 21.02
N LEU A 765 -6.52 -13.92 21.87
CA LEU A 765 -5.15 -13.91 22.38
C LEU A 765 -4.50 -15.27 22.16
N LEU A 766 -3.22 -15.25 21.76
CA LEU A 766 -2.34 -16.41 21.84
C LEU A 766 -1.56 -16.33 23.15
N VAL A 767 -1.72 -17.33 24.03
CA VAL A 767 -0.98 -17.45 25.29
C VAL A 767 -0.04 -18.63 25.19
N ARG A 768 1.26 -18.39 25.51
CA ARG A 768 2.30 -19.42 25.42
C ARG A 768 3.08 -19.54 26.71
N GLY A 769 3.44 -20.78 27.05
CA GLY A 769 4.39 -21.13 28.10
C GLY A 769 5.53 -21.93 27.47
N VAL A 770 6.65 -21.31 27.23
CA VAL A 770 7.76 -21.91 26.47
C VAL A 770 8.89 -22.29 27.40
N GLY A 771 9.33 -23.53 27.31
CA GLY A 771 10.43 -24.10 28.07
C GLY A 771 11.43 -24.82 27.17
N PRO A 772 11.13 -26.01 26.66
CA PRO A 772 12.04 -26.79 25.83
C PRO A 772 12.60 -26.03 24.63
N ALA A 773 11.79 -25.25 23.94
CA ALA A 773 12.21 -24.49 22.77
C ALA A 773 13.28 -23.43 23.09
N LEU A 774 13.39 -22.97 24.34
CA LEU A 774 14.42 -22.00 24.78
C LEU A 774 15.84 -22.55 24.71
N THR A 775 16.01 -23.87 24.67
CA THR A 775 17.34 -24.51 24.56
C THR A 775 18.01 -24.15 23.23
N ALA A 776 17.23 -23.96 22.17
CA ALA A 776 17.74 -23.52 20.85
C ALA A 776 18.31 -22.09 20.90
N PHE A 777 17.90 -21.29 21.89
CA PHE A 777 18.37 -19.92 22.13
C PHE A 777 19.48 -19.86 23.23
N GLY A 778 20.05 -21.01 23.59
CA GLY A 778 21.15 -21.09 24.55
C GLY A 778 20.72 -20.90 26.02
N VAL A 779 19.43 -20.98 26.34
CA VAL A 779 18.95 -20.85 27.73
C VAL A 779 19.21 -22.15 28.47
N ALA A 780 20.15 -22.14 29.39
CA ALA A 780 20.45 -23.28 30.27
C ALA A 780 19.37 -23.43 31.35
N GLY A 781 19.04 -24.65 31.74
CA GLY A 781 18.05 -24.92 32.77
C GLY A 781 16.63 -24.53 32.39
N ALA A 782 16.27 -24.62 31.10
CA ALA A 782 14.92 -24.41 30.64
C ALA A 782 13.94 -25.38 31.31
N LEU A 783 12.72 -24.91 31.59
CA LEU A 783 11.65 -25.71 32.19
C LEU A 783 11.25 -26.84 31.25
N ALA A 784 11.34 -28.09 31.74
CA ALA A 784 11.20 -29.26 30.88
C ALA A 784 9.80 -29.41 30.28
N GLN A 785 8.75 -29.08 31.02
CA GLN A 785 7.35 -29.15 30.56
C GLN A 785 6.55 -28.07 31.25
N PRO A 786 6.38 -26.88 30.62
CA PRO A 786 5.53 -25.81 31.10
C PRO A 786 4.06 -26.20 30.99
N SER A 787 3.25 -25.75 31.92
CA SER A 787 1.78 -25.79 31.92
C SER A 787 1.23 -24.39 32.04
N ILE A 788 0.24 -24.05 31.19
CA ILE A 788 -0.51 -22.79 31.25
C ILE A 788 -1.83 -23.02 31.98
N ALA A 789 -2.21 -22.08 32.86
CA ALA A 789 -3.54 -21.98 33.43
C ALA A 789 -4.00 -20.52 33.41
N ILE A 790 -5.12 -20.23 32.74
CA ILE A 790 -5.69 -18.87 32.60
C ILE A 790 -6.86 -18.74 33.56
N TYR A 791 -6.83 -17.68 34.36
CA TYR A 791 -7.83 -17.38 35.42
C TYR A 791 -8.51 -16.03 35.15
N ASP A 792 -9.76 -15.93 35.58
CA ASP A 792 -10.49 -14.67 35.64
C ASP A 792 -10.15 -13.85 36.91
N SER A 793 -10.76 -12.67 37.04
CA SER A 793 -10.57 -11.76 38.18
C SER A 793 -11.03 -12.33 39.51
N SER A 794 -11.89 -13.34 39.52
CA SER A 794 -12.33 -14.07 40.72
C SER A 794 -11.42 -15.25 41.08
N SER A 795 -10.33 -15.46 40.35
CA SER A 795 -9.40 -16.59 40.43
C SER A 795 -10.04 -17.94 40.03
N ALA A 796 -11.13 -17.94 39.26
CA ALA A 796 -11.69 -19.16 38.71
C ALA A 796 -10.95 -19.50 37.39
N LEU A 797 -10.59 -20.79 37.23
CA LEU A 797 -9.89 -21.27 36.05
C LEU A 797 -10.79 -21.18 34.80
N ILE A 798 -10.34 -20.55 33.76
CA ILE A 798 -10.99 -20.49 32.42
C ILE A 798 -10.57 -21.69 31.58
N VAL A 799 -9.27 -21.89 31.42
CA VAL A 799 -8.71 -22.91 30.54
C VAL A 799 -7.28 -23.24 30.96
N SER A 800 -6.84 -24.49 30.75
CA SER A 800 -5.46 -24.90 30.93
C SER A 800 -4.94 -25.71 29.73
N ASN A 801 -3.61 -25.69 29.53
CA ASN A 801 -2.94 -26.46 28.48
C ASN A 801 -1.58 -26.96 28.95
N THR A 802 -1.28 -28.25 28.58
CA THR A 802 0.01 -28.91 28.80
C THR A 802 0.47 -29.59 27.53
N GLY A 803 1.20 -28.86 26.69
CA GLY A 803 1.65 -29.33 25.37
C GLY A 803 0.87 -28.68 24.24
N TRP A 804 1.57 -27.85 23.47
CA TRP A 804 0.98 -27.15 22.32
C TRP A 804 0.51 -28.16 21.26
N GLY A 805 -0.55 -27.79 20.54
CA GLY A 805 -1.23 -28.68 19.60
C GLY A 805 -2.20 -29.67 20.27
N ASN A 806 -2.16 -29.83 21.59
CA ASN A 806 -3.15 -30.59 22.33
C ASN A 806 -4.40 -29.76 22.59
N ALA A 807 -5.55 -30.42 22.67
CA ALA A 807 -6.79 -29.78 23.06
C ALA A 807 -6.66 -29.21 24.49
N PRO A 808 -6.96 -27.91 24.71
CA PRO A 808 -6.94 -27.33 26.05
C PRO A 808 -8.09 -27.89 26.92
N ALA A 809 -7.86 -27.96 28.24
CA ALA A 809 -8.85 -28.39 29.19
C ALA A 809 -9.66 -27.24 29.75
N ALA A 810 -10.99 -27.41 29.79
CA ALA A 810 -11.92 -26.43 30.34
C ALA A 810 -11.71 -26.28 31.85
N GLY A 811 -11.88 -25.05 32.34
CA GLY A 811 -11.92 -24.72 33.74
C GLY A 811 -13.36 -24.61 34.30
N THR A 812 -13.49 -23.87 35.40
CA THR A 812 -14.75 -23.69 36.17
C THR A 812 -15.27 -22.27 36.11
N SER A 813 -14.57 -21.35 35.43
CA SER A 813 -14.98 -19.95 35.29
C SER A 813 -16.30 -19.83 34.53
N SER A 814 -17.13 -18.87 34.89
CA SER A 814 -18.37 -18.49 34.22
C SER A 814 -18.16 -17.41 33.12
N VAL A 815 -16.92 -16.97 32.90
CA VAL A 815 -16.61 -16.01 31.86
C VAL A 815 -16.93 -16.63 30.48
N ALA A 816 -17.64 -15.87 29.64
CA ALA A 816 -17.97 -16.28 28.27
C ALA A 816 -16.69 -16.24 27.42
N ALA A 817 -15.89 -17.28 27.49
CA ALA A 817 -14.64 -17.45 26.75
C ALA A 817 -14.76 -18.61 25.74
N SER A 818 -14.12 -18.45 24.58
CA SER A 818 -13.87 -19.56 23.67
C SER A 818 -12.37 -19.86 23.62
N TYR A 819 -11.98 -21.12 23.41
CA TYR A 819 -10.57 -21.50 23.34
C TYR A 819 -10.36 -22.70 22.43
N ARG A 820 -9.18 -22.79 21.86
CA ARG A 820 -8.76 -23.91 21.01
C ARG A 820 -7.25 -24.14 21.13
N ALA A 821 -6.79 -25.30 20.64
CA ALA A 821 -5.37 -25.54 20.48
C ALA A 821 -4.74 -24.49 19.55
N ALA A 822 -3.53 -24.05 19.90
CA ALA A 822 -2.76 -23.17 19.04
C ALA A 822 -2.17 -23.94 17.85
N THR A 823 -2.02 -23.27 16.71
CA THR A 823 -1.42 -23.80 15.48
C THR A 823 -0.13 -23.06 15.14
N ALA A 824 0.66 -23.58 14.21
CA ALA A 824 1.83 -22.88 13.69
C ALA A 824 1.45 -21.57 12.97
N ALA A 825 0.29 -21.52 12.31
CA ALA A 825 -0.23 -20.33 11.68
C ALA A 825 -0.55 -19.21 12.69
N ASP A 826 -1.10 -19.54 13.85
CA ASP A 826 -1.37 -18.57 14.93
C ASP A 826 -0.07 -17.92 15.43
N MET A 827 1.00 -18.71 15.54
CA MET A 827 2.32 -18.20 15.95
C MET A 827 2.90 -17.25 14.90
N SER A 828 2.80 -17.66 13.62
CA SER A 828 3.27 -16.82 12.51
C SER A 828 2.49 -15.50 12.41
N ALA A 829 1.17 -15.54 12.62
CA ALA A 829 0.30 -14.36 12.53
C ALA A 829 0.68 -13.24 13.54
N VAL A 830 1.23 -13.60 14.69
CA VAL A 830 1.67 -12.63 15.73
C VAL A 830 3.19 -12.44 15.79
N GLY A 831 3.94 -12.94 14.80
CA GLY A 831 5.39 -12.85 14.77
C GLY A 831 6.11 -13.65 15.86
N ALA A 832 5.44 -14.62 16.49
CA ALA A 832 6.03 -15.50 17.50
C ALA A 832 6.85 -16.60 16.84
N PHE A 833 8.02 -16.92 17.38
CA PHE A 833 8.83 -18.04 16.84
C PHE A 833 8.07 -19.37 16.90
N ALA A 834 8.31 -20.20 15.92
CA ALA A 834 7.65 -21.52 15.80
C ALA A 834 8.07 -22.46 16.94
N LEU A 835 7.13 -23.23 17.45
CA LEU A 835 7.39 -24.35 18.35
C LEU A 835 7.54 -25.66 17.54
N THR A 836 8.46 -26.50 17.94
CA THR A 836 8.64 -27.81 17.29
C THR A 836 7.41 -28.68 17.52
N ALA A 837 6.89 -29.31 16.46
CA ALA A 837 5.74 -30.21 16.57
C ALA A 837 6.01 -31.32 17.59
N GLY A 838 5.08 -31.50 18.54
CA GLY A 838 5.21 -32.48 19.61
C GLY A 838 6.18 -32.09 20.74
N SER A 839 6.73 -30.86 20.74
CA SER A 839 7.49 -30.41 21.90
C SER A 839 6.60 -30.30 23.14
N ALA A 840 7.19 -30.31 24.32
CA ALA A 840 6.48 -30.20 25.58
C ALA A 840 6.20 -28.74 25.99
N ASP A 841 6.41 -27.78 25.11
CA ASP A 841 5.98 -26.39 25.30
C ASP A 841 4.44 -26.32 25.34
N SER A 842 3.86 -25.26 25.93
CA SER A 842 2.42 -25.08 25.99
C SER A 842 1.98 -23.84 25.20
N ALA A 843 0.82 -23.93 24.53
CA ALA A 843 0.20 -22.81 23.85
C ALA A 843 -1.31 -23.00 23.70
N VAL A 844 -2.08 -21.93 23.85
CA VAL A 844 -3.53 -21.91 23.69
C VAL A 844 -3.97 -20.61 23.03
N VAL A 845 -4.93 -20.70 22.12
CA VAL A 845 -5.66 -19.51 21.62
C VAL A 845 -6.94 -19.39 22.41
N VAL A 846 -7.18 -18.21 23.00
CA VAL A 846 -8.36 -17.91 23.82
C VAL A 846 -8.97 -16.58 23.41
N THR A 847 -10.29 -16.51 23.29
CA THR A 847 -11.04 -15.27 23.12
C THR A 847 -11.68 -14.89 24.44
N LEU A 848 -11.35 -13.72 24.95
CA LEU A 848 -11.78 -13.22 26.26
C LEU A 848 -12.53 -11.90 26.12
N PRO A 849 -13.66 -11.70 26.80
CA PRO A 849 -14.33 -10.40 26.89
C PRO A 849 -13.47 -9.37 27.65
N ALA A 850 -13.89 -8.12 27.67
CA ALA A 850 -13.27 -7.08 28.47
C ALA A 850 -13.18 -7.52 29.95
N GLY A 851 -12.00 -7.34 30.57
CA GLY A 851 -11.75 -7.78 31.93
C GLY A 851 -10.28 -7.94 32.28
N SER A 852 -10.01 -8.30 33.53
CA SER A 852 -8.66 -8.59 34.03
C SER A 852 -8.44 -10.09 34.13
N TYR A 853 -7.31 -10.56 33.68
CA TYR A 853 -6.98 -11.97 33.55
C TYR A 853 -5.57 -12.27 34.05
N THR A 854 -5.34 -13.52 34.40
CA THR A 854 -4.03 -14.00 34.86
C THR A 854 -3.68 -15.30 34.16
N ALA A 855 -2.55 -15.37 33.47
CA ALA A 855 -1.96 -16.61 32.97
C ALA A 855 -0.85 -17.05 33.94
N GLN A 856 -0.97 -18.21 34.54
CA GLN A 856 0.05 -18.84 35.37
C GLN A 856 0.83 -19.87 34.58
N ILE A 857 2.15 -19.80 34.67
CA ILE A 857 3.06 -20.81 34.10
C ILE A 857 3.68 -21.58 35.26
N SER A 858 3.53 -22.89 35.23
CA SER A 858 4.09 -23.83 36.20
C SER A 858 4.78 -24.99 35.48
N GLY A 859 5.65 -25.72 36.18
CA GLY A 859 6.20 -26.98 35.68
C GLY A 859 5.33 -28.18 36.02
N VAL A 860 5.01 -29.02 35.05
CA VAL A 860 4.26 -30.26 35.26
C VAL A 860 4.99 -31.11 36.30
N GLY A 861 4.23 -31.67 37.27
CA GLY A 861 4.80 -32.44 38.37
C GLY A 861 5.66 -31.66 39.37
N GLY A 862 5.55 -30.33 39.41
CA GLY A 862 6.33 -29.46 40.30
C GLY A 862 7.77 -29.25 39.86
N THR A 863 8.10 -29.53 38.60
CA THR A 863 9.43 -29.23 38.02
C THR A 863 9.66 -27.72 37.99
N THR A 864 10.93 -27.30 38.03
CA THR A 864 11.35 -25.93 38.05
C THR A 864 12.35 -25.64 36.94
N GLY A 865 12.45 -24.40 36.48
CA GLY A 865 13.39 -24.01 35.43
C GLY A 865 13.08 -22.66 34.81
N THR A 866 13.87 -22.23 33.85
CA THR A 866 13.62 -20.97 33.13
C THR A 866 12.54 -21.19 32.07
N ALA A 867 11.53 -20.33 32.04
CA ALA A 867 10.49 -20.35 31.03
C ALA A 867 10.22 -18.96 30.46
N LEU A 868 9.54 -18.92 29.33
CA LEU A 868 9.02 -17.72 28.71
C LEU A 868 7.48 -17.78 28.76
N ALA A 869 6.90 -16.79 29.44
CA ALA A 869 5.46 -16.57 29.48
C ALA A 869 5.08 -15.48 28.50
N GLU A 870 4.21 -15.77 27.55
CA GLU A 870 3.86 -14.83 26.48
C GLU A 870 2.36 -14.69 26.30
N VAL A 871 1.91 -13.47 26.07
CA VAL A 871 0.55 -13.11 25.66
C VAL A 871 0.62 -12.18 24.46
N TYR A 872 0.04 -12.60 23.37
CA TYR A 872 -0.06 -11.81 22.14
C TYR A 872 -1.51 -11.50 21.84
N GLN A 873 -1.80 -10.25 21.51
CA GLN A 873 -3.07 -9.90 20.89
C GLN A 873 -3.04 -10.34 19.42
N MET A 874 -4.00 -11.15 19.03
CA MET A 874 -4.20 -11.55 17.63
C MET A 874 -5.05 -10.48 16.95
N ALA A 875 -4.80 -10.23 15.64
CA ALA A 875 -5.70 -9.40 14.85
C ALA A 875 -7.12 -9.98 14.93
N THR A 876 -8.11 -9.14 15.11
CA THR A 876 -9.53 -9.52 14.99
C THR A 876 -9.76 -10.01 13.57
N PRO A 877 -10.35 -11.20 13.35
CA PRO A 877 -10.62 -11.69 12.00
C PRO A 877 -11.56 -10.78 11.25
#